data_14c1450607705f11fc5a2603945b39b1
#
_entry.id   14c1450607705f11fc5a2603945b39b1
#
_cell.length_a   1.000
_cell.length_b   1.000
_cell.length_c   1.000
_cell.angle_alpha   90.00
_cell.angle_beta   90.00
_cell.angle_gamma   90.00
#
_symmetry.space_group_name_H-M   'P 1'
#
loop_
_entity.id
_entity.type
_entity.pdbx_description
1 polymer ?
#
loop_
_entity_poly.entity_id
_entity_poly.type
_entity_poly.pdbx_seq_one_letter_code
_entity_poly.pdbx_strand_id
1 'polypeptide(L)'
;MKSKATIEVASAQMKQGAILAANQYKEKGKVRYEKKAESEFFVDNSALAGFTGERILYMAIRELIENSLDSCESNYILPNISISFKLLDPANDMWLISCEDNGIGIPSDKVPVAVCSFLTSGKYVEKQQRGLFGVGLKMIAAFSTKDTDIPLNVWSKSAEEEETEYYFELRTDIGTNKPIVLTKKLLKANERQIQGKSGFKIEAVLRARLSPITKNKIYEYVSQTSIVNPYAILVFETEEGKVVFNRRTEIMPQPAQEVLPHPGGMDLKILKKAIMNFMNQKTTLLGVLCNSFQKVSNEKAKEIITKAGVGIKSADKYSENELIKIVNICKQTKFQIPNTDHLSPIGEEILTAGMLSEYTIVTNKEVNTNEQQPRLSVKILKPVLTAYSSRTCVVNNRPTIVECGIAYGGDISSFKLHRFANKIPLLYDEGSDVAREVISEVEINKMGISKKEVKEQFANQESKSDRAVELLPIHIFFHICSTKIPYKTAGKESIASEGDLKKYMKSCLTDLYRKVSAQIRKELRMKDAESRLRLYRHYIPLIVNAISESINVDPNKLSEAFSRIAENHIKGEFTEPYITKKEDKITDERIEKEVEEITEVEGEVTKHKRISPTVGAERRMIKKFTKRYSKKKSRKAEVKDPVKEDQIA
;
A
#
# COMPACT_ATOMS: atom_id res chain seq x y z
N MET A 1 -24.11 22.23 86.25
CA MET A 1 -25.08 22.25 85.18
C MET A 1 -24.53 22.81 83.82
N LYS A 2 -23.48 23.64 83.81
CA LYS A 2 -22.92 24.20 82.52
C LYS A 2 -22.13 23.17 81.69
N SER A 3 -21.61 22.09 82.20
CA SER A 3 -20.82 21.10 81.44
C SER A 3 -21.65 20.13 80.59
N LYS A 4 -22.87 19.78 80.99
CA LYS A 4 -23.74 18.87 80.22
C LYS A 4 -24.28 19.57 78.91
N ALA A 5 -24.68 20.80 79.00
CA ALA A 5 -25.19 21.55 77.84
C ALA A 5 -24.13 21.77 76.76
N THR A 6 -22.85 21.95 77.13
CA THR A 6 -21.75 22.12 76.19
C THR A 6 -21.41 20.83 75.46
N ILE A 7 -21.54 19.66 76.13
CA ILE A 7 -21.31 18.34 75.56
C ILE A 7 -22.48 17.96 74.58
N GLU A 8 -23.71 18.29 74.93
CA GLU A 8 -24.88 18.06 74.03
C GLU A 8 -24.80 18.92 72.75
N VAL A 9 -24.39 20.20 72.88
CA VAL A 9 -24.20 21.07 71.68
C VAL A 9 -23.07 20.58 70.81
N ALA A 10 -21.92 20.14 71.39
CA ALA A 10 -20.82 19.58 70.62
C ALA A 10 -21.19 18.26 69.91
N SER A 11 -21.99 17.40 70.60
CA SER A 11 -22.46 16.16 69.99
C SER A 11 -23.49 16.40 68.87
N ALA A 12 -24.35 17.43 68.99
CA ALA A 12 -25.28 17.81 67.95
C ALA A 12 -24.58 18.41 66.72
N GLN A 13 -23.50 19.21 66.94
CA GLN A 13 -22.70 19.74 65.87
C GLN A 13 -21.90 18.63 65.14
N MET A 14 -21.33 17.67 65.85
CA MET A 14 -20.69 16.50 65.24
C MET A 14 -21.66 15.63 64.43
N LYS A 15 -22.87 15.39 64.94
CA LYS A 15 -23.92 14.68 64.19
C LYS A 15 -24.34 15.43 62.92
N GLN A 16 -24.48 16.74 62.99
CA GLN A 16 -24.85 17.57 61.85
C GLN A 16 -23.71 17.62 60.81
N GLY A 17 -22.42 17.68 61.23
CA GLY A 17 -21.27 17.57 60.36
C GLY A 17 -21.17 16.19 59.67
N ALA A 18 -21.46 15.11 60.42
CA ALA A 18 -21.46 13.75 59.84
C ALA A 18 -22.58 13.54 58.82
N ILE A 19 -23.77 14.12 59.06
CA ILE A 19 -24.91 14.09 58.11
C ILE A 19 -24.58 14.89 56.85
N LEU A 20 -23.96 16.06 56.96
CA LEU A 20 -23.53 16.87 55.84
C LEU A 20 -22.46 16.17 55.02
N ALA A 21 -21.46 15.55 55.67
CA ALA A 21 -20.44 14.75 55.02
C ALA A 21 -21.05 13.52 54.32
N ALA A 22 -21.96 12.78 54.96
CA ALA A 22 -22.63 11.64 54.36
C ALA A 22 -23.52 12.03 53.16
N ASN A 23 -24.16 13.22 53.17
CA ASN A 23 -24.91 13.74 52.03
C ASN A 23 -24.00 14.18 50.87
N GLN A 24 -22.83 14.79 51.18
CA GLN A 24 -21.82 15.08 50.17
C GLN A 24 -21.22 13.81 49.55
N TYR A 25 -21.00 12.74 50.35
CA TYR A 25 -20.59 11.45 49.81
C TYR A 25 -21.70 10.77 48.97
N LYS A 26 -22.96 10.87 49.34
CA LYS A 26 -24.10 10.39 48.56
C LYS A 26 -24.28 11.18 47.23
N GLU A 27 -24.01 12.46 47.22
CA GLU A 27 -24.04 13.24 45.95
C GLU A 27 -22.82 12.93 45.07
N LYS A 28 -21.63 12.73 45.63
CA LYS A 28 -20.45 12.30 44.87
C LYS A 28 -20.57 10.88 44.31
N GLY A 29 -21.40 10.02 44.87
CA GLY A 29 -21.66 8.65 44.40
C GLY A 29 -22.72 8.52 43.31
N LYS A 30 -23.38 9.60 42.91
CA LYS A 30 -24.33 9.56 41.78
C LYS A 30 -23.57 9.54 40.46
N VAL A 31 -23.58 8.42 39.75
CA VAL A 31 -23.07 8.32 38.38
C VAL A 31 -23.87 9.29 37.50
N ARG A 32 -23.22 10.36 37.06
CA ARG A 32 -23.80 11.28 36.06
C ARG A 32 -23.52 10.72 34.69
N TYR A 33 -24.56 10.46 33.91
CA TYR A 33 -24.46 10.11 32.52
C TYR A 33 -24.44 11.40 31.71
N GLU A 34 -23.28 11.69 31.10
CA GLU A 34 -23.12 12.85 30.21
C GLU A 34 -23.02 12.35 28.77
N LYS A 35 -23.69 13.00 27.84
CA LYS A 35 -23.56 12.75 26.42
C LYS A 35 -22.49 13.66 25.86
N LYS A 36 -21.42 13.09 25.34
CA LYS A 36 -20.38 13.84 24.62
C LYS A 36 -20.69 13.88 23.12
N ALA A 37 -20.32 14.99 22.45
CA ALA A 37 -20.32 15.05 20.99
C ALA A 37 -19.22 14.13 20.43
N GLU A 38 -19.42 13.64 19.22
CA GLU A 38 -18.46 12.76 18.54
C GLU A 38 -17.10 13.44 18.38
N SER A 39 -17.08 14.73 18.03
CA SER A 39 -15.88 15.57 17.95
C SER A 39 -15.14 15.66 19.29
N GLU A 40 -15.84 15.93 20.38
CA GLU A 40 -15.27 15.97 21.73
C GLU A 40 -14.68 14.62 22.13
N PHE A 41 -15.40 13.52 21.85
CA PHE A 41 -14.92 12.17 22.12
C PHE A 41 -13.60 11.87 21.41
N PHE A 42 -13.50 12.15 20.08
CA PHE A 42 -12.30 11.87 19.32
C PHE A 42 -11.14 12.81 19.69
N VAL A 43 -11.39 14.05 20.04
CA VAL A 43 -10.36 14.99 20.48
C VAL A 43 -9.78 14.59 21.84
N ASP A 44 -10.63 14.19 22.80
CA ASP A 44 -10.21 13.70 24.11
C ASP A 44 -9.48 12.35 24.04
N ASN A 45 -9.84 11.52 23.07
CA ASN A 45 -9.27 10.19 22.82
C ASN A 45 -8.50 10.14 21.50
N SER A 46 -7.71 11.17 21.20
CA SER A 46 -7.00 11.34 19.94
C SER A 46 -6.04 10.18 19.59
N ALA A 47 -5.57 9.46 20.61
CA ALA A 47 -4.79 8.24 20.45
C ALA A 47 -5.52 7.16 19.64
N LEU A 48 -6.86 7.09 19.70
CA LEU A 48 -7.65 6.16 18.89
C LEU A 48 -7.49 6.43 17.39
N ALA A 49 -7.29 7.69 17.00
CA ALA A 49 -7.03 8.09 15.62
C ALA A 49 -5.54 8.20 15.27
N GLY A 50 -4.64 7.92 16.22
CA GLY A 50 -3.19 8.03 16.05
C GLY A 50 -2.64 9.46 16.17
N PHE A 51 -3.48 10.46 16.46
CA PHE A 51 -3.10 11.87 16.62
C PHE A 51 -2.59 12.14 18.04
N THR A 52 -1.36 11.75 18.32
CA THR A 52 -0.75 11.90 19.66
C THR A 52 0.58 12.60 19.60
N GLY A 53 0.78 13.59 20.45
CA GLY A 53 2.06 14.25 20.69
C GLY A 53 2.81 14.60 19.39
N GLU A 54 4.02 14.07 19.25
CA GLU A 54 4.89 14.32 18.09
C GLU A 54 4.36 13.73 16.76
N ARG A 55 3.40 12.78 16.79
CA ARG A 55 2.87 12.15 15.59
C ARG A 55 1.78 12.95 14.88
N ILE A 56 1.28 14.04 15.47
CA ILE A 56 0.19 14.88 14.91
C ILE A 56 0.52 15.31 13.49
N LEU A 57 1.72 15.87 13.25
CA LEU A 57 2.13 16.33 11.91
C LEU A 57 2.25 15.17 10.92
N TYR A 58 2.84 14.05 11.33
CA TYR A 58 2.93 12.84 10.49
C TYR A 58 1.55 12.34 10.08
N MET A 59 0.63 12.25 11.05
CA MET A 59 -0.75 11.78 10.77
C MET A 59 -1.50 12.76 9.88
N ALA A 60 -1.35 14.07 10.07
CA ALA A 60 -1.98 15.07 9.23
C ALA A 60 -1.51 14.97 7.77
N ILE A 61 -0.19 14.95 7.54
CA ILE A 61 0.40 14.81 6.19
C ILE A 61 -0.06 13.52 5.53
N ARG A 62 -0.04 12.41 6.27
CA ARG A 62 -0.51 11.11 5.81
C ARG A 62 -1.96 11.15 5.36
N GLU A 63 -2.87 11.62 6.21
CA GLU A 63 -4.31 11.64 5.92
C GLU A 63 -4.65 12.56 4.73
N LEU A 64 -3.92 13.67 4.58
CA LEU A 64 -4.10 14.57 3.43
C LEU A 64 -3.69 13.88 2.12
N ILE A 65 -2.51 13.27 2.07
CA ILE A 65 -2.04 12.52 0.89
C ILE A 65 -2.98 11.35 0.58
N GLU A 66 -3.42 10.59 1.60
CA GLU A 66 -4.34 9.46 1.40
C GLU A 66 -5.68 9.90 0.81
N ASN A 67 -6.24 11.04 1.28
CA ASN A 67 -7.49 11.57 0.76
C ASN A 67 -7.35 12.08 -0.69
N SER A 68 -6.25 12.75 -1.00
CA SER A 68 -5.93 13.22 -2.35
C SER A 68 -5.77 12.08 -3.35
N LEU A 69 -5.04 11.01 -2.96
CA LEU A 69 -4.92 9.80 -3.77
C LEU A 69 -6.27 9.09 -3.98
N ASP A 70 -7.08 8.96 -2.92
CA ASP A 70 -8.43 8.36 -3.02
C ASP A 70 -9.35 9.16 -3.95
N SER A 71 -9.29 10.50 -3.89
CA SER A 71 -10.06 11.40 -4.76
C SER A 71 -9.72 11.20 -6.24
N CYS A 72 -8.42 11.13 -6.55
CA CYS A 72 -7.95 10.93 -7.92
C CYS A 72 -8.23 9.52 -8.43
N GLU A 73 -7.82 8.48 -7.68
CA GLU A 73 -7.92 7.08 -8.12
C GLU A 73 -9.35 6.61 -8.29
N SER A 74 -10.27 7.01 -7.40
CA SER A 74 -11.68 6.63 -7.49
C SER A 74 -12.35 7.12 -8.77
N ASN A 75 -11.80 8.15 -9.39
CA ASN A 75 -12.31 8.79 -10.61
C ASN A 75 -11.37 8.61 -11.81
N TYR A 76 -10.40 7.71 -11.69
CA TYR A 76 -9.42 7.40 -12.73
C TYR A 76 -8.64 8.62 -13.24
N ILE A 77 -8.33 9.55 -12.34
CA ILE A 77 -7.52 10.75 -12.61
C ILE A 77 -6.09 10.45 -12.18
N LEU A 78 -5.12 10.70 -13.05
CA LEU A 78 -3.70 10.59 -12.72
C LEU A 78 -3.35 11.62 -11.64
N PRO A 79 -2.93 11.18 -10.42
CA PRO A 79 -2.73 12.09 -9.30
C PRO A 79 -1.58 13.07 -9.53
N ASN A 80 -1.81 14.32 -9.18
CA ASN A 80 -0.82 15.37 -9.07
C ASN A 80 -1.05 16.07 -7.73
N ILE A 81 -0.21 15.76 -6.74
CA ILE A 81 -0.41 16.15 -5.34
C ILE A 81 0.79 16.98 -4.90
N SER A 82 0.51 18.19 -4.39
CA SER A 82 1.50 19.06 -3.77
C SER A 82 1.23 19.17 -2.29
N ILE A 83 2.23 18.86 -1.48
CA ILE A 83 2.15 18.99 -0.03
C ILE A 83 3.33 19.78 0.49
N SER A 84 3.07 20.71 1.40
CA SER A 84 4.10 21.47 2.07
C SER A 84 3.85 21.51 3.58
N PHE A 85 4.92 21.56 4.36
CA PHE A 85 4.83 21.92 5.77
C PHE A 85 5.99 22.85 6.14
N LYS A 86 5.66 23.94 6.82
CA LYS A 86 6.59 25.00 7.18
C LYS A 86 6.34 25.43 8.62
N LEU A 87 7.40 25.74 9.34
CA LEU A 87 7.30 26.25 10.71
C LEU A 87 6.81 27.70 10.65
N LEU A 88 5.59 27.95 11.11
CA LEU A 88 4.99 29.29 11.10
C LEU A 88 5.42 30.11 12.30
N ASP A 89 5.42 29.52 13.49
CA ASP A 89 5.82 30.16 14.74
C ASP A 89 6.71 29.22 15.56
N PRO A 90 8.04 29.45 15.58
CA PRO A 90 8.97 28.59 16.32
C PRO A 90 8.76 28.64 17.85
N ALA A 91 8.24 29.78 18.39
CA ALA A 91 8.06 29.93 19.82
C ALA A 91 6.91 29.07 20.37
N ASN A 92 5.92 28.80 19.54
CA ASN A 92 4.72 28.03 19.89
C ASN A 92 4.62 26.67 19.19
N ASP A 93 5.69 26.23 18.53
CA ASP A 93 5.70 24.97 17.72
C ASP A 93 4.53 24.88 16.71
N MET A 94 4.18 26.02 16.07
CA MET A 94 3.08 26.08 15.11
C MET A 94 3.56 25.83 13.68
N TRP A 95 2.92 24.88 13.01
CA TRP A 95 3.25 24.45 11.66
C TRP A 95 2.10 24.70 10.70
N LEU A 96 2.38 25.37 9.59
CA LEU A 96 1.46 25.47 8.45
C LEU A 96 1.64 24.24 7.55
N ILE A 97 0.56 23.50 7.36
CA ILE A 97 0.48 22.39 6.41
C ILE A 97 -0.44 22.82 5.28
N SER A 98 0.01 22.65 4.03
CA SER A 98 -0.81 22.84 2.83
C SER A 98 -0.79 21.59 1.99
N CYS A 99 -1.95 21.19 1.47
CA CYS A 99 -2.08 20.07 0.52
C CYS A 99 -3.03 20.47 -0.61
N GLU A 100 -2.60 20.25 -1.84
CA GLU A 100 -3.36 20.51 -3.05
C GLU A 100 -3.36 19.25 -3.94
N ASP A 101 -4.52 18.92 -4.53
CA ASP A 101 -4.67 17.83 -5.48
C ASP A 101 -5.51 18.23 -6.70
N ASN A 102 -5.40 17.44 -7.75
CA ASN A 102 -6.17 17.57 -8.98
C ASN A 102 -7.35 16.58 -9.08
N GLY A 103 -7.87 16.11 -7.94
CA GLY A 103 -9.03 15.22 -7.88
C GLY A 103 -10.33 15.90 -8.28
N ILE A 104 -11.46 15.28 -7.98
CA ILE A 104 -12.78 15.82 -8.37
C ILE A 104 -13.25 17.03 -7.55
N GLY A 105 -12.54 17.40 -6.49
CA GLY A 105 -13.00 18.41 -5.53
C GLY A 105 -14.20 17.95 -4.69
N ILE A 106 -14.76 18.86 -3.92
CA ILE A 106 -15.94 18.62 -3.08
C ILE A 106 -16.98 19.69 -3.41
N PRO A 107 -18.26 19.34 -3.67
CA PRO A 107 -19.32 20.32 -3.91
C PRO A 107 -19.44 21.35 -2.77
N SER A 108 -19.68 22.60 -3.11
CA SER A 108 -19.58 23.73 -2.20
C SER A 108 -20.53 23.67 -1.01
N ASP A 109 -21.67 22.98 -1.14
CA ASP A 109 -22.63 22.72 -0.08
C ASP A 109 -22.15 21.65 0.91
N LYS A 110 -21.31 20.71 0.44
CA LYS A 110 -20.79 19.57 1.22
C LYS A 110 -19.46 19.85 1.91
N VAL A 111 -18.68 20.84 1.45
CA VAL A 111 -17.32 21.17 1.99
C VAL A 111 -17.31 21.32 3.51
N PRO A 112 -18.17 22.15 4.15
CA PRO A 112 -18.10 22.36 5.59
C PRO A 112 -18.28 21.06 6.38
N VAL A 113 -19.29 20.26 6.01
CA VAL A 113 -19.59 19.00 6.68
C VAL A 113 -18.52 17.94 6.42
N ALA A 114 -18.02 17.85 5.19
CA ALA A 114 -16.98 16.91 4.81
C ALA A 114 -15.66 17.17 5.54
N VAL A 115 -15.33 18.43 5.83
CA VAL A 115 -14.09 18.84 6.49
C VAL A 115 -14.19 18.82 8.02
N CYS A 116 -15.31 19.26 8.60
CA CYS A 116 -15.42 19.54 10.04
C CYS A 116 -16.27 18.57 10.85
N SER A 117 -17.25 17.84 10.24
CA SER A 117 -18.18 17.00 11.02
C SER A 117 -17.71 15.55 11.11
N PHE A 118 -17.47 15.06 12.33
CA PHE A 118 -17.08 13.66 12.58
C PHE A 118 -18.22 12.71 12.23
N LEU A 119 -17.85 11.47 11.90
CA LEU A 119 -18.75 10.40 11.49
C LEU A 119 -19.65 10.76 10.30
N THR A 120 -19.26 11.74 9.50
CA THR A 120 -19.92 12.09 8.25
C THR A 120 -18.94 11.87 7.10
N SER A 121 -19.19 10.88 6.26
CA SER A 121 -18.31 10.51 5.17
C SER A 121 -19.05 9.76 4.07
N GLY A 122 -18.73 10.01 2.82
CA GLY A 122 -19.12 9.17 1.68
C GLY A 122 -18.42 7.81 1.63
N LYS A 123 -17.51 7.52 2.59
CA LYS A 123 -16.67 6.31 2.61
C LYS A 123 -17.29 5.12 3.38
N TYR A 124 -18.56 5.18 3.82
CA TYR A 124 -19.22 4.10 4.58
C TYR A 124 -19.83 2.99 3.70
N VAL A 125 -19.16 2.69 2.60
CA VAL A 125 -19.51 1.60 1.69
C VAL A 125 -18.47 0.47 1.77
N GLU A 126 -18.86 -0.78 1.47
CA GLU A 126 -17.93 -1.92 1.43
C GLU A 126 -17.09 -1.83 0.15
N LYS A 127 -16.03 -1.04 0.22
CA LYS A 127 -15.09 -0.77 -0.88
C LYS A 127 -13.68 -0.73 -0.33
N GLN A 128 -12.70 -1.14 -1.11
CA GLN A 128 -11.30 -0.91 -0.76
C GLN A 128 -11.00 0.60 -0.73
N GLN A 129 -10.52 1.08 0.39
CA GLN A 129 -10.19 2.49 0.61
C GLN A 129 -8.99 2.61 1.54
N ARG A 130 -8.26 3.72 1.46
CA ARG A 130 -7.19 4.05 2.40
C ARG A 130 -7.75 4.48 3.75
N GLY A 131 -8.74 5.37 3.76
CA GLY A 131 -9.40 5.89 4.96
C GLY A 131 -10.68 5.16 5.30
N LEU A 132 -10.68 4.30 6.35
CA LEU A 132 -11.87 3.54 6.79
C LEU A 132 -12.87 4.35 7.61
N PHE A 133 -12.38 5.25 8.46
CA PHE A 133 -13.22 5.90 9.48
C PHE A 133 -13.69 7.30 9.08
N GLY A 134 -13.04 7.92 8.07
CA GLY A 134 -13.36 9.28 7.63
C GLY A 134 -13.16 10.33 8.73
N VAL A 135 -12.25 10.10 9.68
CA VAL A 135 -11.96 10.98 10.81
C VAL A 135 -10.70 11.82 10.63
N GLY A 136 -9.76 11.44 9.75
CA GLY A 136 -8.44 12.09 9.65
C GLY A 136 -8.52 13.59 9.36
N LEU A 137 -9.24 13.99 8.31
CA LEU A 137 -9.42 15.41 7.98
C LEU A 137 -10.13 16.17 9.09
N LYS A 138 -11.09 15.56 9.79
CA LYS A 138 -11.82 16.15 10.91
C LYS A 138 -10.93 16.33 12.14
N MET A 139 -9.99 15.40 12.36
CA MET A 139 -8.96 15.56 13.41
C MET A 139 -8.07 16.76 13.13
N ILE A 140 -7.64 16.95 11.87
CA ILE A 140 -6.86 18.14 11.48
C ILE A 140 -7.66 19.41 11.78
N ALA A 141 -8.95 19.46 11.40
CA ALA A 141 -9.82 20.58 11.63
C ALA A 141 -10.04 20.86 13.12
N ALA A 142 -10.26 19.81 13.92
CA ALA A 142 -10.47 19.95 15.36
C ALA A 142 -9.21 20.39 16.09
N PHE A 143 -8.03 19.85 15.73
CA PHE A 143 -6.75 20.26 16.33
C PHE A 143 -6.34 21.68 15.94
N SER A 144 -6.55 22.10 14.69
CA SER A 144 -6.35 23.48 14.27
C SER A 144 -7.20 24.42 15.11
N THR A 145 -8.49 24.15 15.26
CA THR A 145 -9.40 24.97 16.09
C THR A 145 -9.00 24.96 17.57
N LYS A 146 -8.73 23.77 18.16
CA LYS A 146 -8.47 23.61 19.59
C LYS A 146 -7.15 24.24 20.03
N ASP A 147 -6.07 23.99 19.28
CA ASP A 147 -4.72 24.26 19.74
C ASP A 147 -4.17 25.60 19.26
N THR A 148 -4.71 26.14 18.15
CA THR A 148 -4.18 27.37 17.54
C THR A 148 -5.23 28.47 17.41
N ASP A 149 -6.51 28.15 17.46
CA ASP A 149 -7.65 29.05 17.16
C ASP A 149 -7.57 29.72 15.77
N ILE A 150 -6.76 29.14 14.86
CA ILE A 150 -6.64 29.59 13.49
C ILE A 150 -7.59 28.78 12.61
N PRO A 151 -8.45 29.44 11.78
CA PRO A 151 -9.35 28.72 10.89
C PRO A 151 -8.57 27.96 9.81
N LEU A 152 -9.17 26.88 9.31
CA LEU A 152 -8.69 26.24 8.10
C LEU A 152 -9.08 27.06 6.89
N ASN A 153 -8.17 27.14 5.93
CA ASN A 153 -8.43 27.68 4.61
C ASN A 153 -8.65 26.52 3.65
N VAL A 154 -9.77 26.52 2.94
CA VAL A 154 -10.14 25.46 2.02
C VAL A 154 -10.58 26.05 0.69
N TRP A 155 -10.00 25.53 -0.39
CA TRP A 155 -10.40 25.82 -1.76
C TRP A 155 -10.94 24.54 -2.37
N SER A 156 -12.07 24.61 -3.01
CA SER A 156 -12.65 23.49 -3.71
C SER A 156 -13.22 23.89 -5.06
N LYS A 157 -12.77 23.17 -6.09
CA LYS A 157 -13.29 23.25 -7.44
C LYS A 157 -13.86 21.90 -7.80
N SER A 158 -15.18 21.76 -7.62
CA SER A 158 -15.85 20.48 -7.84
C SER A 158 -16.11 20.20 -9.31
N ALA A 159 -15.88 18.96 -9.74
CA ALA A 159 -16.26 18.52 -11.08
C ALA A 159 -17.79 18.51 -11.30
N GLU A 160 -18.60 18.53 -10.21
CA GLU A 160 -20.06 18.62 -10.26
C GLU A 160 -20.55 20.07 -10.43
N GLU A 161 -19.72 21.08 -10.15
CA GLU A 161 -20.06 22.51 -10.18
C GLU A 161 -19.25 23.22 -11.26
N GLU A 162 -19.74 23.23 -12.50
CA GLU A 162 -19.07 23.70 -13.71
C GLU A 162 -18.13 24.90 -13.50
N GLU A 163 -16.81 24.66 -13.57
CA GLU A 163 -15.71 25.62 -13.48
C GLU A 163 -15.75 26.62 -12.32
N THR A 164 -16.54 26.41 -11.29
CA THR A 164 -16.63 27.29 -10.13
C THR A 164 -15.66 26.85 -9.03
N GLU A 165 -14.91 27.80 -8.46
CA GLU A 165 -14.03 27.56 -7.33
C GLU A 165 -14.50 28.38 -6.13
N TYR A 166 -14.67 27.70 -4.99
CA TYR A 166 -15.07 28.31 -3.73
C TYR A 166 -13.93 28.30 -2.73
N TYR A 167 -13.81 29.39 -2.00
CA TYR A 167 -12.95 29.53 -0.84
C TYR A 167 -13.78 29.52 0.43
N PHE A 168 -13.27 28.83 1.46
CA PHE A 168 -13.88 28.75 2.79
C PHE A 168 -12.84 29.00 3.88
N GLU A 169 -13.27 29.70 4.93
CA GLU A 169 -12.63 29.69 6.25
C GLU A 169 -13.53 28.89 7.20
N LEU A 170 -12.98 27.80 7.74
CA LEU A 170 -13.76 26.83 8.52
C LEU A 170 -13.15 26.62 9.91
N ARG A 171 -14.03 26.37 10.89
CA ARG A 171 -13.70 25.84 12.21
C ARG A 171 -14.62 24.68 12.56
N THR A 172 -14.18 23.85 13.51
CA THR A 172 -15.03 22.79 14.08
C THR A 172 -15.57 23.22 15.44
N ASP A 173 -16.89 23.27 15.60
CA ASP A 173 -17.47 23.31 16.94
C ASP A 173 -17.33 21.92 17.59
N ILE A 174 -16.35 21.81 18.48
CA ILE A 174 -16.00 20.55 19.13
C ILE A 174 -17.12 20.07 20.06
N GLY A 175 -17.85 20.99 20.69
CA GLY A 175 -18.94 20.66 21.62
C GLY A 175 -20.20 20.16 20.95
N THR A 176 -20.45 20.53 19.68
CA THR A 176 -21.69 20.17 18.94
C THR A 176 -21.45 19.32 17.69
N ASN A 177 -20.21 19.04 17.33
CA ASN A 177 -19.81 18.33 16.10
C ASN A 177 -20.33 19.00 14.82
N LYS A 178 -20.37 20.32 14.77
CA LYS A 178 -20.87 21.10 13.62
C LYS A 178 -19.77 21.94 12.99
N PRO A 179 -19.81 22.20 11.67
CA PRO A 179 -18.94 23.15 11.03
C PRO A 179 -19.34 24.58 11.40
N ILE A 180 -18.37 25.45 11.66
CA ILE A 180 -18.52 26.90 11.73
C ILE A 180 -17.92 27.45 10.44
N VAL A 181 -18.75 28.06 9.60
CA VAL A 181 -18.35 28.71 8.36
C VAL A 181 -18.15 30.19 8.66
N LEU A 182 -16.89 30.64 8.71
CA LEU A 182 -16.55 32.05 8.92
C LEU A 182 -16.67 32.83 7.62
N THR A 183 -16.18 32.23 6.53
CA THR A 183 -16.21 32.83 5.19
C THR A 183 -16.59 31.75 4.17
N LYS A 184 -17.47 32.10 3.23
CA LYS A 184 -17.72 31.35 1.97
C LYS A 184 -17.69 32.34 0.83
N LYS A 185 -16.77 32.21 -0.11
CA LYS A 185 -16.58 33.12 -1.24
C LYS A 185 -16.47 32.34 -2.54
N LEU A 186 -17.26 32.72 -3.56
CA LEU A 186 -17.04 32.29 -4.93
C LEU A 186 -15.88 33.12 -5.51
N LEU A 187 -14.83 32.45 -6.00
CA LEU A 187 -13.64 33.09 -6.50
C LEU A 187 -13.81 33.51 -7.98
N LYS A 188 -13.35 34.72 -8.30
CA LYS A 188 -13.22 35.19 -9.68
C LYS A 188 -12.05 34.47 -10.37
N ALA A 189 -12.01 34.48 -11.68
CA ALA A 189 -11.00 33.80 -12.48
C ALA A 189 -9.54 34.16 -12.09
N ASN A 190 -9.29 35.41 -11.73
CA ASN A 190 -7.97 35.91 -11.29
C ASN A 190 -7.63 35.61 -9.81
N GLU A 191 -8.59 35.13 -9.03
CA GLU A 191 -8.41 34.77 -7.60
C GLU A 191 -8.26 33.26 -7.40
N ARG A 192 -8.50 32.47 -8.45
CA ARG A 192 -8.48 30.99 -8.41
C ARG A 192 -7.08 30.47 -8.06
N GLN A 193 -7.02 29.48 -7.21
CA GLN A 193 -5.81 28.79 -6.77
C GLN A 193 -5.64 27.46 -7.50
N ILE A 194 -6.75 26.76 -7.80
CA ILE A 194 -6.73 25.43 -8.42
C ILE A 194 -6.65 25.59 -9.94
N GLN A 195 -5.50 25.19 -10.51
CA GLN A 195 -5.23 25.35 -11.95
C GLN A 195 -5.94 24.32 -12.83
N GLY A 196 -6.30 23.15 -12.27
CA GLY A 196 -6.98 22.06 -13.00
C GLY A 196 -8.45 22.33 -13.32
N LYS A 197 -9.09 21.38 -14.01
CA LYS A 197 -10.55 21.38 -14.22
C LYS A 197 -11.30 21.23 -12.90
N SER A 198 -10.76 20.45 -11.98
CA SER A 198 -11.25 20.23 -10.62
C SER A 198 -10.07 20.03 -9.69
N GLY A 199 -10.31 20.04 -8.36
CA GLY A 199 -9.30 19.84 -7.36
C GLY A 199 -9.73 20.30 -5.98
N PHE A 200 -8.86 20.05 -5.01
CA PHE A 200 -9.06 20.43 -3.62
C PHE A 200 -7.75 20.95 -3.04
N LYS A 201 -7.81 22.05 -2.32
CA LYS A 201 -6.67 22.58 -1.57
C LYS A 201 -7.10 22.89 -0.15
N ILE A 202 -6.26 22.55 0.82
CA ILE A 202 -6.47 22.84 2.23
C ILE A 202 -5.19 23.38 2.86
N GLU A 203 -5.34 24.37 3.73
CA GLU A 203 -4.29 24.88 4.60
C GLU A 203 -4.77 24.82 6.05
N ALA A 204 -3.94 24.26 6.92
CA ALA A 204 -4.21 24.10 8.34
C ALA A 204 -2.98 24.46 9.17
N VAL A 205 -3.18 25.13 10.29
CA VAL A 205 -2.11 25.37 11.27
C VAL A 205 -2.28 24.39 12.43
N LEU A 206 -1.23 23.63 12.72
CA LEU A 206 -1.22 22.65 13.81
C LEU A 206 -0.09 22.96 14.80
N ARG A 207 -0.36 22.76 16.07
CA ARG A 207 0.66 22.85 17.12
C ARG A 207 1.19 21.47 17.44
N ALA A 208 2.46 21.22 17.15
CA ALA A 208 3.12 19.96 17.53
C ALA A 208 4.63 20.13 17.54
N ARG A 209 5.28 19.53 18.55
CA ARG A 209 6.73 19.42 18.56
C ARG A 209 7.18 18.40 17.53
N LEU A 210 8.08 18.78 16.63
CA LEU A 210 8.63 17.90 15.60
C LEU A 210 10.00 17.37 16.02
N SER A 211 10.07 16.09 16.40
CA SER A 211 11.35 15.43 16.63
C SER A 211 12.03 15.06 15.31
N PRO A 212 13.38 14.93 15.28
CA PRO A 212 14.10 14.43 14.10
C PRO A 212 13.61 13.07 13.62
N ILE A 213 13.21 12.20 14.54
CA ILE A 213 12.66 10.86 14.20
C ILE A 213 11.34 11.00 13.44
N THR A 214 10.42 11.82 13.93
CA THR A 214 9.13 12.05 13.27
C THR A 214 9.31 12.74 11.92
N LYS A 215 10.24 13.69 11.82
CA LYS A 215 10.60 14.36 10.56
C LYS A 215 11.09 13.35 9.52
N ASN A 216 12.00 12.44 9.89
CA ASN A 216 12.48 11.39 9.01
C ASN A 216 11.35 10.43 8.60
N LYS A 217 10.41 10.14 9.51
CA LYS A 217 9.23 9.32 9.19
C LYS A 217 8.29 9.99 8.20
N ILE A 218 8.13 11.30 8.24
CA ILE A 218 7.38 12.05 7.22
C ILE A 218 8.05 11.91 5.85
N TYR A 219 9.37 12.09 5.79
CA TYR A 219 10.14 11.95 4.56
C TYR A 219 10.06 10.52 4.00
N GLU A 220 10.23 9.53 4.87
CA GLU A 220 10.09 8.12 4.52
C GLU A 220 8.68 7.81 3.99
N TYR A 221 7.63 8.37 4.61
CA TYR A 221 6.24 8.17 4.18
C TYR A 221 6.01 8.67 2.75
N VAL A 222 6.44 9.88 2.44
CA VAL A 222 6.27 10.47 1.09
C VAL A 222 7.06 9.65 0.06
N SER A 223 8.31 9.28 0.38
CA SER A 223 9.15 8.44 -0.47
C SER A 223 8.52 7.08 -0.73
N GLN A 224 8.08 6.36 0.30
CA GLN A 224 7.46 5.04 0.13
C GLN A 224 6.09 5.12 -0.56
N THR A 225 5.36 6.22 -0.39
CA THR A 225 4.11 6.46 -1.11
C THR A 225 4.35 6.55 -2.62
N SER A 226 5.44 7.17 -3.07
CA SER A 226 5.80 7.25 -4.50
C SER A 226 6.16 5.88 -5.10
N ILE A 227 6.66 4.94 -4.30
CA ILE A 227 6.99 3.57 -4.75
C ILE A 227 5.71 2.79 -5.12
N VAL A 228 4.69 2.85 -4.27
CA VAL A 228 3.45 2.08 -4.45
C VAL A 228 2.39 2.82 -5.25
N ASN A 229 2.62 4.10 -5.56
CA ASN A 229 1.79 4.92 -6.45
C ASN A 229 2.68 5.58 -7.54
N PRO A 230 3.41 4.81 -8.37
CA PRO A 230 4.36 5.36 -9.33
C PRO A 230 3.69 6.11 -10.49
N TYR A 231 2.38 6.07 -10.59
CA TYR A 231 1.54 6.84 -11.52
C TYR A 231 1.20 8.24 -10.99
N ALA A 232 1.54 8.56 -9.73
CA ALA A 232 1.34 9.87 -9.14
C ALA A 232 2.56 10.78 -9.33
N ILE A 233 2.33 12.09 -9.43
CA ILE A 233 3.33 13.12 -9.18
C ILE A 233 3.12 13.58 -7.74
N LEU A 234 4.17 13.47 -6.91
CA LEU A 234 4.14 13.99 -5.55
C LEU A 234 5.17 15.12 -5.44
N VAL A 235 4.71 16.29 -5.09
CA VAL A 235 5.55 17.44 -4.78
C VAL A 235 5.59 17.61 -3.27
N PHE A 236 6.78 17.56 -2.70
CA PHE A 236 6.99 17.69 -1.27
C PHE A 236 7.90 18.87 -0.98
N GLU A 237 7.39 19.85 -0.24
CA GLU A 237 8.07 21.12 0.05
C GLU A 237 8.19 21.36 1.54
N THR A 238 9.38 21.72 1.99
CA THR A 238 9.69 22.05 3.37
C THR A 238 10.62 23.27 3.37
N GLU A 239 11.02 23.74 4.56
CA GLU A 239 12.04 24.78 4.69
C GLU A 239 13.41 24.37 4.14
N GLU A 240 13.70 23.06 4.10
CA GLU A 240 14.96 22.51 3.57
C GLU A 240 14.99 22.44 2.05
N GLY A 241 13.86 22.67 1.39
CA GLY A 241 13.74 22.67 -0.06
C GLY A 241 12.50 21.93 -0.57
N LYS A 242 12.47 21.77 -1.88
CA LYS A 242 11.38 21.14 -2.63
C LYS A 242 11.88 19.91 -3.36
N VAL A 243 11.16 18.80 -3.23
CA VAL A 243 11.42 17.55 -3.92
C VAL A 243 10.23 17.17 -4.79
N VAL A 244 10.49 16.68 -5.98
CA VAL A 244 9.45 16.20 -6.91
C VAL A 244 9.68 14.74 -7.21
N PHE A 245 8.73 13.91 -6.84
CA PHE A 245 8.65 12.50 -7.24
C PHE A 245 7.84 12.43 -8.53
N ASN A 246 8.55 12.33 -9.64
CA ASN A 246 7.94 12.30 -10.95
C ASN A 246 7.23 10.98 -11.22
N ARG A 247 6.16 11.05 -12.03
CA ARG A 247 5.43 9.89 -12.53
C ARG A 247 6.34 8.95 -13.30
N ARG A 248 6.25 7.65 -12.99
CA ARG A 248 7.06 6.57 -13.60
C ARG A 248 6.28 5.78 -14.62
N THR A 249 4.96 5.75 -14.49
CA THR A 249 4.04 5.08 -15.40
C THR A 249 2.75 5.86 -15.49
N GLU A 250 2.10 5.83 -16.63
CA GLU A 250 0.74 6.37 -16.82
C GLU A 250 -0.34 5.30 -16.58
N ILE A 251 0.09 4.08 -16.29
CA ILE A 251 -0.82 2.97 -16.02
C ILE A 251 -1.28 3.07 -14.56
N MET A 252 -2.58 3.25 -14.39
CA MET A 252 -3.22 3.21 -13.07
C MET A 252 -3.89 1.86 -12.84
N PRO A 253 -3.94 1.36 -11.59
CA PRO A 253 -4.78 0.24 -11.26
C PRO A 253 -6.26 0.61 -11.48
N GLN A 254 -7.10 -0.38 -11.81
CA GLN A 254 -8.53 -0.13 -11.94
C GLN A 254 -9.08 0.40 -10.61
N PRO A 255 -9.98 1.39 -10.62
CA PRO A 255 -10.61 1.88 -9.40
C PRO A 255 -11.28 0.75 -8.65
N ALA A 256 -11.08 0.72 -7.33
CA ALA A 256 -11.80 -0.23 -6.49
C ALA A 256 -13.32 -0.03 -6.64
N GLN A 257 -14.06 -1.11 -6.66
CA GLN A 257 -15.52 -1.07 -6.79
C GLN A 257 -16.20 -1.43 -5.47
N GLU A 258 -17.42 -0.94 -5.28
CA GLU A 258 -18.26 -1.35 -4.18
C GLU A 258 -18.66 -2.81 -4.35
N VAL A 259 -18.66 -3.55 -3.27
CA VAL A 259 -18.94 -4.98 -3.27
C VAL A 259 -20.01 -5.33 -2.25
N LEU A 260 -20.87 -6.26 -2.62
CA LEU A 260 -21.81 -6.84 -1.67
C LEU A 260 -21.06 -7.69 -0.63
N PRO A 261 -21.48 -7.66 0.65
CA PRO A 261 -20.86 -8.47 1.69
C PRO A 261 -20.98 -9.97 1.39
N HIS A 262 -19.95 -10.74 1.81
CA HIS A 262 -19.99 -12.19 1.68
C HIS A 262 -20.85 -12.81 2.79
N PRO A 263 -21.76 -13.75 2.47
CA PRO A 263 -22.71 -14.28 3.44
C PRO A 263 -22.06 -15.04 4.61
N GLY A 264 -20.88 -15.61 4.43
CA GLY A 264 -20.11 -16.25 5.51
C GLY A 264 -19.65 -15.29 6.61
N GLY A 265 -19.54 -14.00 6.29
CA GLY A 265 -19.23 -12.92 7.26
C GLY A 265 -20.44 -12.16 7.77
N MET A 266 -21.66 -12.65 7.49
CA MET A 266 -22.89 -12.01 7.89
C MET A 266 -23.04 -11.98 9.41
N ASP A 267 -23.42 -10.84 9.94
CA ASP A 267 -23.93 -10.68 11.29
C ASP A 267 -25.37 -10.14 11.27
N LEU A 268 -25.99 -10.07 12.43
CA LEU A 268 -27.37 -9.59 12.56
C LEU A 268 -27.53 -8.14 12.09
N LYS A 269 -26.53 -7.28 12.34
CA LYS A 269 -26.54 -5.88 11.95
C LYS A 269 -26.49 -5.74 10.43
N ILE A 270 -25.62 -6.51 9.76
CA ILE A 270 -25.50 -6.52 8.30
C ILE A 270 -26.80 -7.00 7.66
N LEU A 271 -27.41 -8.07 8.20
CA LEU A 271 -28.68 -8.58 7.70
C LEU A 271 -29.83 -7.59 7.91
N LYS A 272 -29.93 -6.98 9.08
CA LYS A 272 -30.94 -5.92 9.35
C LYS A 272 -30.77 -4.73 8.40
N LYS A 273 -29.53 -4.26 8.17
CA LYS A 273 -29.23 -3.18 7.21
C LYS A 273 -29.65 -3.57 5.79
N ALA A 274 -29.38 -4.80 5.37
CA ALA A 274 -29.81 -5.31 4.07
C ALA A 274 -31.34 -5.32 3.93
N ILE A 275 -32.07 -5.76 4.96
CA ILE A 275 -33.53 -5.72 4.98
C ILE A 275 -34.05 -4.28 4.89
N MET A 276 -33.46 -3.35 5.65
CA MET A 276 -33.87 -1.93 5.65
C MET A 276 -33.77 -1.29 4.26
N ASN A 277 -32.71 -1.64 3.50
CA ASN A 277 -32.53 -1.13 2.13
C ASN A 277 -33.67 -1.54 1.17
N PHE A 278 -34.44 -2.60 1.48
CA PHE A 278 -35.52 -3.12 0.67
C PHE A 278 -36.91 -2.93 1.30
N MET A 279 -37.02 -2.23 2.45
CA MET A 279 -38.32 -2.07 3.15
C MET A 279 -39.43 -1.44 2.27
N ASN A 280 -39.06 -0.52 1.39
CA ASN A 280 -40.03 0.16 0.50
C ASN A 280 -40.47 -0.70 -0.70
N GLN A 281 -39.84 -1.85 -0.94
CA GLN A 281 -40.05 -2.68 -2.13
C GLN A 281 -40.86 -3.95 -1.88
N LYS A 282 -41.35 -4.17 -0.65
CA LYS A 282 -42.10 -5.38 -0.22
C LYS A 282 -41.40 -6.70 -0.63
N THR A 283 -40.11 -6.71 -0.60
CA THR A 283 -39.28 -7.83 -1.06
C THR A 283 -39.28 -8.97 -0.02
N THR A 284 -39.29 -10.20 -0.49
CA THR A 284 -39.16 -11.37 0.41
C THR A 284 -37.70 -11.46 0.92
N LEU A 285 -37.49 -12.13 2.06
CA LEU A 285 -36.13 -12.36 2.57
C LEU A 285 -35.25 -13.11 1.57
N LEU A 286 -35.83 -13.99 0.76
CA LEU A 286 -35.13 -14.64 -0.35
C LEU A 286 -34.55 -13.61 -1.33
N GLY A 287 -35.36 -12.64 -1.74
CA GLY A 287 -34.92 -11.55 -2.62
C GLY A 287 -33.83 -10.68 -1.96
N VAL A 288 -33.97 -10.37 -0.67
CA VAL A 288 -32.94 -9.63 0.07
C VAL A 288 -31.63 -10.40 0.10
N LEU A 289 -31.64 -11.70 0.41
CA LEU A 289 -30.43 -12.52 0.44
C LEU A 289 -29.72 -12.59 -0.94
N CYS A 290 -30.49 -12.73 -2.02
CA CYS A 290 -29.92 -12.78 -3.36
C CYS A 290 -29.33 -11.44 -3.83
N ASN A 291 -29.99 -10.33 -3.50
CA ASN A 291 -29.59 -9.01 -4.01
C ASN A 291 -28.62 -8.27 -3.10
N SER A 292 -28.49 -8.65 -1.82
CA SER A 292 -27.63 -7.96 -0.86
C SER A 292 -26.34 -8.71 -0.53
N PHE A 293 -26.16 -9.96 -1.00
CA PHE A 293 -25.00 -10.77 -0.66
C PHE A 293 -24.41 -11.45 -1.89
N GLN A 294 -23.06 -11.53 -1.90
CA GLN A 294 -22.33 -12.24 -2.96
C GLN A 294 -22.61 -13.75 -2.92
N LYS A 295 -22.55 -14.39 -4.09
CA LYS A 295 -22.59 -15.86 -4.21
C LYS A 295 -23.82 -16.52 -3.57
N VAL A 296 -24.93 -15.82 -3.50
CA VAL A 296 -26.20 -16.34 -3.03
C VAL A 296 -27.16 -16.41 -4.22
N SER A 297 -27.33 -17.62 -4.79
CA SER A 297 -28.35 -17.90 -5.79
C SER A 297 -29.73 -18.09 -5.13
N ASN A 298 -30.80 -18.05 -5.93
CA ASN A 298 -32.15 -18.33 -5.45
C ASN A 298 -32.28 -19.70 -4.76
N GLU A 299 -31.59 -20.71 -5.29
CA GLU A 299 -31.55 -22.06 -4.71
C GLU A 299 -30.85 -22.04 -3.36
N LYS A 300 -29.71 -21.35 -3.27
CA LYS A 300 -28.93 -21.24 -2.05
C LYS A 300 -29.68 -20.44 -0.97
N ALA A 301 -30.37 -19.38 -1.35
CA ALA A 301 -31.22 -18.62 -0.43
C ALA A 301 -32.39 -19.47 0.12
N LYS A 302 -33.05 -20.26 -0.73
CA LYS A 302 -34.08 -21.22 -0.30
C LYS A 302 -33.51 -22.26 0.65
N GLU A 303 -32.34 -22.84 0.33
CA GLU A 303 -31.65 -23.80 1.20
C GLU A 303 -31.40 -23.23 2.60
N ILE A 304 -30.88 -21.99 2.68
CA ILE A 304 -30.60 -21.28 3.94
C ILE A 304 -31.88 -21.08 4.76
N ILE A 305 -32.94 -20.56 4.13
CA ILE A 305 -34.22 -20.29 4.79
C ILE A 305 -34.85 -21.60 5.30
N THR A 306 -34.81 -22.67 4.50
CA THR A 306 -35.33 -23.99 4.88
C THR A 306 -34.53 -24.60 6.03
N LYS A 307 -33.20 -24.56 5.98
CA LYS A 307 -32.32 -25.05 7.08
C LYS A 307 -32.50 -24.25 8.37
N ALA A 308 -32.80 -22.97 8.29
CA ALA A 308 -33.10 -22.15 9.45
C ALA A 308 -34.47 -22.47 10.08
N GLY A 309 -35.30 -23.28 9.41
CA GLY A 309 -36.64 -23.65 9.88
C GLY A 309 -37.62 -22.47 9.90
N VAL A 310 -37.41 -21.49 8.99
CA VAL A 310 -38.27 -20.32 8.87
C VAL A 310 -38.99 -20.31 7.52
N GLY A 311 -40.22 -19.86 7.49
CA GLY A 311 -41.01 -19.78 6.23
C GLY A 311 -40.55 -18.61 5.35
N ILE A 312 -40.80 -18.68 4.04
CA ILE A 312 -40.59 -17.55 3.13
C ILE A 312 -41.74 -16.54 3.33
N LYS A 313 -41.39 -15.38 3.85
CA LYS A 313 -42.31 -14.25 4.07
C LYS A 313 -41.63 -12.93 3.68
N SER A 314 -42.39 -11.82 3.75
CA SER A 314 -41.82 -10.49 3.54
C SER A 314 -40.69 -10.22 4.54
N ALA A 315 -39.61 -9.57 4.10
CA ALA A 315 -38.38 -9.40 4.87
C ALA A 315 -38.56 -8.61 6.19
N ASP A 316 -39.56 -7.73 6.24
CA ASP A 316 -39.94 -6.92 7.41
C ASP A 316 -40.68 -7.72 8.51
N LYS A 317 -41.17 -8.93 8.20
CA LYS A 317 -41.99 -9.75 9.10
C LYS A 317 -41.22 -10.81 9.88
N TYR A 318 -39.89 -10.80 9.85
CA TYR A 318 -39.09 -11.73 10.62
C TYR A 318 -38.76 -11.18 12.01
N SER A 319 -38.93 -12.03 13.01
CA SER A 319 -38.50 -11.73 14.37
C SER A 319 -36.95 -11.78 14.45
N GLU A 320 -36.39 -11.11 15.45
CA GLU A 320 -34.95 -11.10 15.67
C GLU A 320 -34.39 -12.51 15.85
N ASN A 321 -35.09 -13.39 16.54
CA ASN A 321 -34.68 -14.78 16.73
C ASN A 321 -34.64 -15.57 15.42
N GLU A 322 -35.54 -15.31 14.49
CA GLU A 322 -35.53 -15.94 13.15
C GLU A 322 -34.33 -15.44 12.33
N LEU A 323 -34.02 -14.14 12.39
CA LEU A 323 -32.86 -13.57 11.72
C LEU A 323 -31.55 -14.12 12.28
N ILE A 324 -31.46 -14.32 13.60
CA ILE A 324 -30.29 -14.98 14.24
C ILE A 324 -30.09 -16.40 13.71
N LYS A 325 -31.18 -17.19 13.56
CA LYS A 325 -31.09 -18.55 12.98
C LYS A 325 -30.52 -18.50 11.56
N ILE A 326 -30.98 -17.55 10.73
CA ILE A 326 -30.48 -17.37 9.36
C ILE A 326 -28.99 -17.03 9.36
N VAL A 327 -28.55 -16.09 10.20
CA VAL A 327 -27.15 -15.72 10.35
C VAL A 327 -26.30 -16.94 10.74
N ASN A 328 -26.75 -17.75 11.67
CA ASN A 328 -26.03 -18.96 12.10
C ASN A 328 -25.91 -19.99 10.98
N ILE A 329 -26.97 -20.20 10.22
CA ILE A 329 -26.94 -21.10 9.05
C ILE A 329 -26.01 -20.56 7.97
N CYS A 330 -25.98 -19.25 7.70
CA CYS A 330 -25.05 -18.65 6.76
C CYS A 330 -23.59 -18.86 7.19
N LYS A 331 -23.27 -18.71 8.47
CA LYS A 331 -21.91 -18.98 9.00
C LYS A 331 -21.47 -20.44 8.84
N GLN A 332 -22.38 -21.37 8.91
CA GLN A 332 -22.12 -22.81 8.78
C GLN A 332 -22.14 -23.30 7.33
N THR A 333 -22.72 -22.53 6.42
CA THR A 333 -22.87 -22.90 5.01
C THR A 333 -21.58 -22.60 4.25
N LYS A 334 -21.09 -23.56 3.46
CA LYS A 334 -19.99 -23.35 2.53
C LYS A 334 -20.50 -22.57 1.31
N PHE A 335 -19.92 -21.39 1.10
CA PHE A 335 -20.13 -20.58 -0.09
C PHE A 335 -18.89 -20.66 -1.00
N GLN A 336 -19.07 -20.26 -2.25
CA GLN A 336 -17.96 -20.05 -3.17
C GLN A 336 -17.08 -18.90 -2.64
N ILE A 337 -15.77 -18.98 -2.95
CA ILE A 337 -14.81 -17.94 -2.59
C ILE A 337 -15.28 -16.58 -3.16
N PRO A 338 -15.22 -15.49 -2.39
CA PRO A 338 -15.59 -14.18 -2.89
C PRO A 338 -14.71 -13.77 -4.07
N ASN A 339 -15.28 -13.04 -5.03
CA ASN A 339 -14.55 -12.52 -6.18
C ASN A 339 -13.59 -11.39 -5.74
N THR A 340 -12.46 -11.27 -6.40
CA THR A 340 -11.44 -10.24 -6.15
C THR A 340 -11.45 -9.12 -7.19
N ASP A 341 -12.28 -9.19 -8.23
CA ASP A 341 -12.29 -8.24 -9.36
C ASP A 341 -12.65 -6.80 -8.95
N HIS A 342 -13.31 -6.63 -7.81
CA HIS A 342 -13.65 -5.34 -7.22
C HIS A 342 -12.50 -4.69 -6.43
N LEU A 343 -11.42 -5.44 -6.20
CA LEU A 343 -10.23 -4.91 -5.54
C LEU A 343 -9.32 -4.22 -6.56
N SER A 344 -8.52 -3.29 -6.05
CA SER A 344 -7.56 -2.50 -6.81
C SER A 344 -6.14 -2.82 -6.32
N PRO A 345 -5.55 -3.98 -6.67
CA PRO A 345 -4.17 -4.29 -6.35
C PRO A 345 -3.23 -3.34 -7.09
N ILE A 346 -1.97 -3.29 -6.67
CA ILE A 346 -0.93 -2.54 -7.39
C ILE A 346 -0.65 -3.22 -8.74
N GLY A 347 -0.45 -4.53 -8.71
CA GLY A 347 -0.09 -5.32 -9.89
C GLY A 347 1.42 -5.33 -10.19
N GLU A 348 1.85 -6.32 -10.98
CA GLU A 348 3.28 -6.55 -11.27
C GLU A 348 3.92 -5.37 -11.99
N GLU A 349 3.27 -4.84 -13.03
CA GLU A 349 3.82 -3.77 -13.86
C GLU A 349 4.03 -2.48 -13.06
N ILE A 350 3.03 -2.08 -12.27
CA ILE A 350 3.06 -0.85 -11.48
C ILE A 350 4.05 -0.97 -10.32
N LEU A 351 4.02 -2.09 -9.57
CA LEU A 351 4.95 -2.29 -8.45
C LEU A 351 6.39 -2.39 -8.95
N THR A 352 6.64 -3.06 -10.08
CA THR A 352 7.97 -3.14 -10.68
C THR A 352 8.46 -1.76 -11.11
N ALA A 353 7.60 -0.93 -11.73
CA ALA A 353 7.96 0.45 -12.08
C ALA A 353 8.35 1.28 -10.84
N GLY A 354 7.67 1.07 -9.72
CA GLY A 354 8.02 1.68 -8.43
C GLY A 354 9.35 1.18 -7.87
N MET A 355 9.60 -0.13 -7.88
CA MET A 355 10.80 -0.76 -7.32
C MET A 355 12.06 -0.53 -8.18
N LEU A 356 11.94 -0.37 -9.50
CA LEU A 356 13.07 -0.07 -10.41
C LEU A 356 13.82 1.20 -10.00
N SER A 357 13.15 2.09 -9.27
CA SER A 357 13.75 3.30 -8.74
C SER A 357 13.18 3.57 -7.36
N GLU A 358 13.89 3.17 -6.35
CA GLU A 358 13.61 3.59 -4.99
C GLU A 358 14.14 5.01 -4.78
N TYR A 359 13.33 5.84 -4.14
CA TYR A 359 13.71 7.21 -3.82
C TYR A 359 14.14 7.29 -2.36
N THR A 360 15.29 7.94 -2.13
CA THR A 360 15.71 8.35 -0.80
C THR A 360 15.84 9.86 -0.77
N ILE A 361 15.20 10.51 0.18
CA ILE A 361 15.35 11.94 0.39
C ILE A 361 16.65 12.16 1.17
N VAL A 362 17.57 12.90 0.59
CA VAL A 362 18.88 13.21 1.16
C VAL A 362 18.90 14.66 1.62
N THR A 363 19.24 14.90 2.88
CA THR A 363 19.47 16.25 3.40
C THR A 363 20.94 16.62 3.28
N ASN A 364 21.28 17.89 3.20
CA ASN A 364 22.67 18.34 3.04
C ASN A 364 23.63 17.94 4.18
N LYS A 365 23.10 17.47 5.31
CA LYS A 365 23.94 16.92 6.39
C LYS A 365 24.64 15.62 5.99
N GLU A 366 24.14 14.91 4.98
CA GLU A 366 24.67 13.64 4.49
C GLU A 366 25.60 13.82 3.26
N VAL A 367 25.55 15.00 2.63
CA VAL A 367 26.39 15.35 1.49
C VAL A 367 27.41 16.37 1.98
N ASN A 368 28.69 16.00 2.07
CA ASN A 368 29.81 16.87 2.44
C ASN A 368 30.04 17.94 1.35
N THR A 369 29.11 18.82 1.12
CA THR A 369 29.25 19.96 0.23
C THR A 369 29.29 21.24 1.05
N ASN A 370 30.26 22.10 0.73
CA ASN A 370 30.48 23.42 1.33
C ASN A 370 29.36 24.45 1.01
N GLU A 371 28.18 24.00 0.58
CA GLU A 371 27.07 24.88 0.26
C GLU A 371 26.31 25.26 1.54
N GLN A 372 26.13 26.57 1.76
CA GLN A 372 25.59 27.18 2.98
C GLN A 372 24.06 27.04 3.16
N GLN A 373 23.32 26.39 2.24
CA GLN A 373 21.87 26.20 2.37
C GLN A 373 21.50 24.71 2.29
N PRO A 374 20.67 24.22 3.22
CA PRO A 374 20.16 22.86 3.16
C PRO A 374 19.31 22.69 1.89
N ARG A 375 19.64 21.68 1.08
CA ARG A 375 18.86 21.30 -0.09
C ARG A 375 18.34 19.88 0.08
N LEU A 376 17.04 19.72 -0.13
CA LEU A 376 16.43 18.41 -0.29
C LEU A 376 16.71 17.88 -1.70
N SER A 377 17.20 16.66 -1.80
CA SER A 377 17.41 15.98 -3.08
C SER A 377 16.89 14.55 -3.01
N VAL A 378 16.63 13.97 -4.19
CA VAL A 378 16.22 12.58 -4.33
C VAL A 378 17.35 11.78 -4.94
N LYS A 379 17.79 10.73 -4.24
CA LYS A 379 18.66 9.71 -4.79
C LYS A 379 17.80 8.55 -5.28
N ILE A 380 17.95 8.20 -6.55
CA ILE A 380 17.28 7.05 -7.16
C ILE A 380 18.19 5.83 -7.05
N LEU A 381 17.70 4.76 -6.44
CA LEU A 381 18.39 3.49 -6.34
C LEU A 381 17.92 2.55 -7.45
N LYS A 382 18.87 1.98 -8.21
CA LYS A 382 18.60 1.05 -9.30
C LYS A 382 18.99 -0.36 -8.88
N PRO A 383 18.02 -1.28 -8.67
CA PRO A 383 18.31 -2.67 -8.38
C PRO A 383 18.82 -3.43 -9.61
N VAL A 384 19.57 -4.51 -9.39
CA VAL A 384 19.97 -5.47 -10.43
C VAL A 384 18.83 -6.39 -10.81
N LEU A 385 18.06 -6.82 -9.82
CA LEU A 385 16.93 -7.73 -10.00
C LEU A 385 15.70 -7.18 -9.30
N THR A 386 14.57 -7.17 -10.01
CA THR A 386 13.24 -7.05 -9.41
C THR A 386 12.44 -8.31 -9.68
N ALA A 387 11.62 -8.71 -8.72
CA ALA A 387 10.73 -9.86 -8.86
C ALA A 387 9.41 -9.59 -8.14
N TYR A 388 8.34 -10.15 -8.68
CA TYR A 388 6.97 -10.01 -8.16
C TYR A 388 6.30 -11.38 -8.01
N SER A 389 5.43 -11.49 -7.01
CA SER A 389 4.54 -12.64 -6.80
C SER A 389 3.27 -12.19 -6.09
N SER A 390 2.13 -12.71 -6.47
CA SER A 390 0.86 -12.42 -5.82
C SER A 390 0.04 -13.68 -5.56
N ARG A 391 -0.82 -13.61 -4.55
CA ARG A 391 -1.77 -14.67 -4.18
C ARG A 391 -3.07 -14.05 -3.71
N THR A 392 -4.17 -14.70 -4.06
CA THR A 392 -5.49 -14.38 -3.55
C THR A 392 -5.84 -15.28 -2.36
N CYS A 393 -6.43 -14.71 -1.34
CA CYS A 393 -6.88 -15.43 -0.15
C CYS A 393 -8.16 -14.83 0.43
N VAL A 394 -8.68 -15.44 1.47
CA VAL A 394 -9.83 -14.93 2.22
C VAL A 394 -9.42 -14.70 3.67
N VAL A 395 -9.57 -13.49 4.13
CA VAL A 395 -9.31 -13.09 5.52
C VAL A 395 -10.61 -12.53 6.11
N ASN A 396 -11.06 -13.12 7.22
CA ASN A 396 -12.32 -12.73 7.88
C ASN A 396 -13.53 -12.65 6.91
N ASN A 397 -13.66 -13.65 6.03
CA ASN A 397 -14.69 -13.73 4.99
C ASN A 397 -14.65 -12.58 3.95
N ARG A 398 -13.51 -11.89 3.83
CA ARG A 398 -13.29 -10.87 2.81
C ARG A 398 -12.22 -11.31 1.83
N PRO A 399 -12.42 -11.03 0.54
CA PRO A 399 -11.39 -11.28 -0.46
C PRO A 399 -10.19 -10.40 -0.15
N THR A 400 -9.02 -10.98 -0.24
CA THR A 400 -7.75 -10.32 0.04
C THR A 400 -6.74 -10.75 -1.01
N ILE A 401 -5.99 -9.80 -1.54
CA ILE A 401 -4.86 -10.06 -2.42
C ILE A 401 -3.59 -9.71 -1.64
N VAL A 402 -2.67 -10.67 -1.60
CA VAL A 402 -1.32 -10.48 -1.08
C VAL A 402 -0.40 -10.31 -2.27
N GLU A 403 0.32 -9.22 -2.32
CA GLU A 403 1.34 -8.91 -3.32
C GLU A 403 2.69 -8.79 -2.63
N CYS A 404 3.70 -9.41 -3.21
CA CYS A 404 5.06 -9.35 -2.72
C CYS A 404 5.99 -8.93 -3.85
N GLY A 405 6.91 -8.03 -3.55
CA GLY A 405 7.97 -7.62 -4.45
C GLY A 405 9.34 -7.77 -3.79
N ILE A 406 10.37 -7.96 -4.59
CA ILE A 406 11.76 -7.94 -4.16
C ILE A 406 12.58 -7.11 -5.14
N ALA A 407 13.44 -6.24 -4.58
CA ALA A 407 14.50 -5.58 -5.30
C ALA A 407 15.84 -6.00 -4.67
N TYR A 408 16.82 -6.41 -5.49
CA TYR A 408 18.10 -6.96 -5.04
C TYR A 408 19.28 -6.34 -5.78
N GLY A 409 20.34 -6.02 -5.04
CA GLY A 409 21.63 -5.61 -5.60
C GLY A 409 21.62 -4.22 -6.25
N GLY A 410 22.64 -3.92 -7.08
CA GLY A 410 22.86 -2.61 -7.68
C GLY A 410 23.22 -1.56 -6.63
N ASP A 411 22.45 -0.46 -6.59
CA ASP A 411 22.66 0.61 -5.62
C ASP A 411 22.10 0.28 -4.22
N ILE A 412 21.41 -0.86 -4.08
CA ILE A 412 20.90 -1.34 -2.79
C ILE A 412 22.08 -1.88 -1.99
N SER A 413 22.34 -1.34 -0.81
CA SER A 413 23.46 -1.70 0.05
C SER A 413 23.08 -2.50 1.29
N SER A 414 21.80 -2.48 1.70
CA SER A 414 21.35 -3.06 2.94
C SER A 414 19.95 -3.68 2.83
N PHE A 415 19.60 -4.49 3.81
CA PHE A 415 18.26 -5.03 3.96
C PHE A 415 17.26 -3.94 4.37
N LYS A 416 16.10 -3.88 3.69
CA LYS A 416 14.93 -3.11 4.12
C LYS A 416 13.65 -3.90 3.91
N LEU A 417 12.72 -3.74 4.85
CA LEU A 417 11.36 -4.26 4.76
C LEU A 417 10.38 -3.12 4.55
N HIS A 418 9.68 -3.14 3.42
CA HIS A 418 8.61 -2.19 3.11
C HIS A 418 7.26 -2.88 3.24
N ARG A 419 6.35 -2.28 3.99
CA ARG A 419 5.03 -2.83 4.30
C ARG A 419 3.95 -1.87 3.87
N PHE A 420 2.97 -2.37 3.14
CA PHE A 420 1.89 -1.57 2.59
C PHE A 420 0.53 -2.25 2.79
N ALA A 421 -0.49 -1.45 2.99
CA ALA A 421 -1.88 -1.89 3.06
C ALA A 421 -2.76 -0.93 2.26
N ASN A 422 -3.50 -1.43 1.26
CA ASN A 422 -4.28 -0.60 0.34
C ASN A 422 -3.47 0.60 -0.21
N LYS A 423 -2.21 0.33 -0.62
CA LYS A 423 -1.26 1.32 -1.16
C LYS A 423 -0.83 2.41 -0.16
N ILE A 424 -0.90 2.12 1.15
CA ILE A 424 -0.42 2.99 2.23
C ILE A 424 0.84 2.40 2.83
N PRO A 425 1.93 3.17 3.00
CA PRO A 425 3.10 2.75 3.77
C PRO A 425 2.79 2.58 5.26
N LEU A 426 3.33 1.52 5.87
CA LEU A 426 3.24 1.23 7.31
C LEU A 426 4.62 1.39 7.94
N LEU A 427 4.88 2.51 8.63
CA LEU A 427 6.22 2.88 9.08
C LEU A 427 6.50 2.59 10.56
N TYR A 428 5.46 2.32 11.34
CA TYR A 428 5.57 2.05 12.78
C TYR A 428 5.29 0.57 13.07
N ASP A 429 5.65 0.12 14.27
CA ASP A 429 5.36 -1.21 14.81
C ASP A 429 5.76 -2.39 13.91
N GLU A 430 6.89 -2.25 13.19
CA GLU A 430 7.40 -3.29 12.29
C GLU A 430 7.60 -4.64 13.02
N GLY A 431 8.12 -4.61 14.24
CA GLY A 431 8.42 -5.81 15.02
C GLY A 431 7.21 -6.69 15.33
N SER A 432 6.02 -6.08 15.39
CA SER A 432 4.76 -6.78 15.67
C SER A 432 3.99 -7.17 14.42
N ASP A 433 4.42 -6.76 13.22
CA ASP A 433 3.70 -6.96 11.97
C ASP A 433 3.85 -8.39 11.43
N VAL A 434 2.80 -8.89 10.79
CA VAL A 434 2.79 -10.23 10.16
C VAL A 434 3.90 -10.40 9.12
N ALA A 435 4.30 -9.35 8.41
CA ALA A 435 5.39 -9.41 7.43
C ALA A 435 6.73 -9.74 8.10
N ARG A 436 7.00 -9.16 9.29
CA ARG A 436 8.20 -9.46 10.07
C ARG A 436 8.22 -10.90 10.56
N GLU A 437 7.06 -11.41 10.99
CA GLU A 437 6.92 -12.82 11.34
C GLU A 437 7.20 -13.74 10.14
N VAL A 438 6.66 -13.41 8.96
CA VAL A 438 6.89 -14.18 7.72
C VAL A 438 8.36 -14.24 7.36
N ILE A 439 9.07 -13.10 7.37
CA ILE A 439 10.51 -13.05 7.10
C ILE A 439 11.30 -13.90 8.10
N SER A 440 10.87 -13.92 9.37
CA SER A 440 11.55 -14.72 10.40
C SER A 440 11.39 -16.23 10.20
N GLU A 441 10.34 -16.68 9.54
CA GLU A 441 10.02 -18.09 9.36
C GLU A 441 10.43 -18.65 7.99
N VAL A 442 10.57 -17.80 6.97
CA VAL A 442 11.01 -18.21 5.62
C VAL A 442 12.50 -17.97 5.47
N GLU A 443 13.27 -19.03 5.53
CA GLU A 443 14.74 -18.98 5.46
C GLU A 443 15.23 -19.06 4.01
N ILE A 444 15.94 -18.04 3.53
CA ILE A 444 16.50 -18.00 2.18
C ILE A 444 17.61 -19.05 1.98
N ASN A 445 18.31 -19.44 3.04
CA ASN A 445 19.34 -20.47 2.99
C ASN A 445 18.79 -21.87 2.62
N LYS A 446 17.51 -22.14 2.88
CA LYS A 446 16.83 -23.35 2.38
C LYS A 446 16.63 -23.38 0.87
N MET A 447 16.90 -22.27 0.18
CA MET A 447 16.78 -22.12 -1.28
C MET A 447 18.11 -22.37 -2.04
N GLY A 448 19.08 -23.05 -1.42
CA GLY A 448 20.32 -23.47 -2.04
C GLY A 448 21.47 -22.46 -2.00
N ILE A 449 21.47 -21.57 -1.03
CA ILE A 449 22.59 -20.70 -0.68
C ILE A 449 22.90 -20.93 0.79
N SER A 450 24.16 -21.27 1.11
CA SER A 450 24.51 -21.48 2.51
C SER A 450 24.62 -20.16 3.26
N LYS A 451 24.28 -20.17 4.57
CA LYS A 451 24.47 -19.00 5.44
C LYS A 451 25.94 -18.55 5.48
N LYS A 452 26.87 -19.50 5.31
CA LYS A 452 28.31 -19.24 5.28
C LYS A 452 28.67 -18.41 4.04
N GLU A 453 28.23 -18.82 2.85
CA GLU A 453 28.45 -18.08 1.60
C GLU A 453 27.88 -16.66 1.66
N VAL A 454 26.67 -16.49 2.23
CA VAL A 454 26.09 -15.16 2.42
C VAL A 454 26.93 -14.32 3.37
N LYS A 455 27.39 -14.88 4.49
CA LYS A 455 28.27 -14.16 5.43
C LYS A 455 29.62 -13.78 4.82
N GLU A 456 30.26 -14.67 4.10
CA GLU A 456 31.56 -14.42 3.46
C GLU A 456 31.49 -13.34 2.38
N GLN A 457 30.35 -13.26 1.67
CA GLN A 457 30.21 -12.33 0.54
C GLN A 457 29.63 -10.97 0.91
N PHE A 458 28.66 -10.91 1.86
CA PHE A 458 27.85 -9.73 2.14
C PHE A 458 27.98 -9.21 3.57
N ALA A 459 28.51 -9.99 4.53
CA ALA A 459 28.67 -9.50 5.88
C ALA A 459 29.77 -8.45 5.97
N ASN A 460 29.41 -7.22 6.29
CA ASN A 460 30.33 -6.20 6.74
C ASN A 460 30.66 -6.44 8.23
N GLN A 461 31.80 -5.96 8.71
CA GLN A 461 32.26 -6.15 10.11
C GLN A 461 31.25 -5.67 11.17
N GLU A 462 30.26 -4.86 10.77
CA GLU A 462 29.21 -4.31 11.65
C GLU A 462 27.89 -5.12 11.65
N SER A 463 27.75 -6.14 10.80
CA SER A 463 26.50 -6.90 10.68
C SER A 463 26.27 -7.81 11.88
N LYS A 464 25.39 -7.38 12.79
CA LYS A 464 25.02 -8.14 14.01
C LYS A 464 23.89 -9.16 13.80
N SER A 465 23.28 -9.24 12.60
CA SER A 465 22.14 -10.13 12.36
C SER A 465 22.55 -11.58 12.14
N ASP A 466 21.82 -12.48 12.78
CA ASP A 466 21.95 -13.92 12.58
C ASP A 466 21.14 -14.47 11.40
N ARG A 467 20.31 -13.65 10.77
CA ARG A 467 19.45 -14.06 9.65
C ARG A 467 20.15 -13.78 8.33
N ALA A 468 20.30 -14.81 7.50
CA ALA A 468 20.99 -14.67 6.21
C ALA A 468 20.37 -13.59 5.30
N VAL A 469 19.05 -13.43 5.29
CA VAL A 469 18.37 -12.43 4.46
C VAL A 469 18.69 -11.00 4.86
N GLU A 470 18.92 -10.74 6.16
CA GLU A 470 19.23 -9.39 6.67
C GLU A 470 20.69 -8.97 6.37
N LEU A 471 21.50 -9.89 5.91
CA LEU A 471 22.87 -9.63 5.45
C LEU A 471 22.92 -9.29 3.95
N LEU A 472 21.84 -9.55 3.21
CA LEU A 472 21.77 -9.32 1.77
C LEU A 472 21.42 -7.86 1.44
N PRO A 473 21.93 -7.32 0.32
CA PRO A 473 21.50 -6.05 -0.24
C PRO A 473 20.12 -6.22 -0.92
N ILE A 474 19.05 -6.28 -0.11
CA ILE A 474 17.72 -6.65 -0.58
C ILE A 474 16.63 -5.79 0.08
N HIS A 475 15.72 -5.30 -0.74
CA HIS A 475 14.49 -4.69 -0.25
C HIS A 475 13.31 -5.62 -0.53
N ILE A 476 12.51 -5.88 0.48
CA ILE A 476 11.32 -6.74 0.42
C ILE A 476 10.10 -5.87 0.60
N PHE A 477 9.13 -6.03 -0.30
CA PHE A 477 7.88 -5.28 -0.34
C PHE A 477 6.71 -6.24 -0.10
N PHE A 478 5.90 -5.97 0.92
CA PHE A 478 4.62 -6.63 1.12
C PHE A 478 3.49 -5.63 0.97
N HIS A 479 2.52 -5.95 0.14
CA HIS A 479 1.29 -5.19 0.01
C HIS A 479 0.08 -6.10 0.21
N ILE A 480 -0.87 -5.65 1.04
CA ILE A 480 -2.12 -6.34 1.28
C ILE A 480 -3.27 -5.45 0.81
N CYS A 481 -4.08 -6.01 -0.07
CA CYS A 481 -5.21 -5.35 -0.70
C CYS A 481 -6.50 -6.03 -0.25
N SER A 482 -7.41 -5.31 0.43
CA SER A 482 -8.70 -5.82 0.91
C SER A 482 -9.67 -4.68 1.18
N THR A 483 -10.97 -4.96 1.20
CA THR A 483 -11.99 -3.99 1.65
C THR A 483 -11.85 -3.67 3.14
N LYS A 484 -11.27 -4.57 3.94
CA LYS A 484 -10.98 -4.36 5.35
C LYS A 484 -9.71 -5.06 5.76
N ILE A 485 -8.66 -4.28 5.97
CA ILE A 485 -7.37 -4.76 6.45
C ILE A 485 -7.44 -5.12 7.94
N PRO A 486 -6.88 -6.26 8.39
CA PRO A 486 -6.84 -6.63 9.80
C PRO A 486 -5.73 -5.87 10.54
N TYR A 487 -5.89 -4.56 10.73
CA TYR A 487 -4.95 -3.78 11.52
C TYR A 487 -5.00 -4.16 13.01
N LYS A 488 -3.84 -4.16 13.69
CA LYS A 488 -3.75 -4.35 15.14
C LYS A 488 -4.27 -3.14 15.92
N THR A 489 -4.09 -1.95 15.36
CA THR A 489 -4.48 -0.69 15.99
C THR A 489 -5.26 0.20 15.01
N ALA A 490 -6.07 1.12 15.55
CA ALA A 490 -6.82 2.07 14.73
C ALA A 490 -5.92 3.05 13.98
N GLY A 491 -4.68 3.28 14.46
CA GLY A 491 -3.65 4.07 13.75
C GLY A 491 -3.11 3.41 12.48
N LYS A 492 -3.56 2.19 12.12
CA LYS A 492 -3.16 1.46 10.91
C LYS A 492 -1.63 1.26 10.79
N GLU A 493 -0.97 0.93 11.89
CA GLU A 493 0.50 0.88 11.96
C GLU A 493 1.08 -0.49 11.67
N SER A 494 0.33 -1.56 12.02
CA SER A 494 0.74 -2.95 11.80
C SER A 494 -0.45 -3.85 11.49
N ILE A 495 -0.18 -4.95 10.78
CA ILE A 495 -1.18 -5.92 10.33
C ILE A 495 -1.13 -7.15 11.23
N ALA A 496 -2.31 -7.63 11.64
CA ALA A 496 -2.45 -8.83 12.43
C ALA A 496 -2.32 -10.10 11.57
N SER A 497 -1.77 -11.16 12.17
CA SER A 497 -1.73 -12.49 11.55
C SER A 497 -3.08 -13.16 11.70
N GLU A 498 -4.03 -12.88 10.80
CA GLU A 498 -5.38 -13.42 10.83
C GLU A 498 -5.64 -14.40 9.68
N GLY A 499 -6.37 -15.47 9.97
CA GLY A 499 -6.74 -16.48 8.99
C GLY A 499 -5.53 -17.07 8.24
N ASP A 500 -5.67 -17.25 6.94
CA ASP A 500 -4.62 -17.81 6.08
C ASP A 500 -3.61 -16.75 5.55
N LEU A 501 -3.71 -15.48 5.97
CA LEU A 501 -2.88 -14.38 5.45
C LEU A 501 -1.39 -14.71 5.48
N LYS A 502 -0.89 -15.12 6.65
CA LYS A 502 0.52 -15.49 6.87
C LYS A 502 1.00 -16.61 5.93
N LYS A 503 0.15 -17.61 5.68
CA LYS A 503 0.44 -18.74 4.78
C LYS A 503 0.66 -18.26 3.35
N TYR A 504 -0.21 -17.39 2.84
CA TYR A 504 -0.09 -16.87 1.48
C TYR A 504 1.08 -15.90 1.32
N MET A 505 1.36 -15.07 2.34
CA MET A 505 2.57 -14.23 2.37
C MET A 505 3.84 -15.08 2.31
N LYS A 506 3.92 -16.19 3.08
CA LYS A 506 5.04 -17.13 3.02
C LYS A 506 5.19 -17.76 1.63
N SER A 507 4.09 -18.15 1.00
CA SER A 507 4.12 -18.71 -0.36
C SER A 507 4.71 -17.71 -1.36
N CYS A 508 4.24 -16.44 -1.35
CA CYS A 508 4.79 -15.40 -2.21
C CYS A 508 6.28 -15.18 -1.96
N LEU A 509 6.69 -15.04 -0.71
CA LEU A 509 8.09 -14.80 -0.35
C LEU A 509 9.00 -15.97 -0.75
N THR A 510 8.53 -17.21 -0.59
CA THR A 510 9.27 -18.41 -1.01
C THR A 510 9.56 -18.40 -2.50
N ASP A 511 8.57 -18.05 -3.32
CA ASP A 511 8.76 -17.96 -4.78
C ASP A 511 9.78 -16.89 -5.15
N LEU A 512 9.74 -15.74 -4.48
CA LEU A 512 10.67 -14.65 -4.69
C LEU A 512 12.10 -14.99 -4.24
N TYR A 513 12.25 -15.65 -3.10
CA TYR A 513 13.55 -16.11 -2.62
C TYR A 513 14.20 -17.12 -3.57
N ARG A 514 13.45 -17.98 -4.25
CA ARG A 514 13.98 -18.87 -5.28
C ARG A 514 14.58 -18.08 -6.44
N LYS A 515 13.91 -17.00 -6.91
CA LYS A 515 14.42 -16.13 -7.99
C LYS A 515 15.71 -15.41 -7.56
N VAL A 516 15.73 -14.82 -6.35
CA VAL A 516 16.92 -14.15 -5.81
C VAL A 516 18.08 -15.12 -5.62
N SER A 517 17.79 -16.31 -5.06
CA SER A 517 18.83 -17.35 -4.88
C SER A 517 19.45 -17.80 -6.19
N ALA A 518 18.68 -17.89 -7.26
CA ALA A 518 19.19 -18.19 -8.59
C ALA A 518 20.15 -17.09 -9.08
N GLN A 519 19.80 -15.80 -8.87
CA GLN A 519 20.65 -14.67 -9.23
C GLN A 519 21.94 -14.64 -8.41
N ILE A 520 21.87 -14.81 -7.09
CA ILE A 520 23.04 -14.87 -6.21
C ILE A 520 23.98 -16.00 -6.64
N ARG A 521 23.45 -17.20 -6.92
CA ARG A 521 24.27 -18.33 -7.42
C ARG A 521 24.96 -18.02 -8.75
N LYS A 522 24.28 -17.28 -9.64
CA LYS A 522 24.90 -16.83 -10.89
C LYS A 522 26.06 -15.88 -10.61
N GLU A 523 25.90 -14.91 -9.72
CA GLU A 523 26.94 -13.96 -9.33
C GLU A 523 28.12 -14.65 -8.65
N LEU A 524 27.88 -15.62 -7.76
CA LEU A 524 28.93 -16.44 -7.13
C LEU A 524 29.74 -17.19 -8.17
N ARG A 525 29.09 -17.87 -9.12
CA ARG A 525 29.80 -18.59 -10.20
C ARG A 525 30.63 -17.64 -11.05
N MET A 526 30.13 -16.43 -11.35
CA MET A 526 30.93 -15.44 -12.10
C MET A 526 32.18 -15.02 -11.34
N LYS A 527 32.07 -14.76 -10.02
CA LYS A 527 33.23 -14.41 -9.18
C LYS A 527 34.25 -15.56 -9.10
N ASP A 528 33.75 -16.79 -8.95
CA ASP A 528 34.63 -17.98 -8.94
C ASP A 528 35.35 -18.15 -10.28
N ALA A 529 34.68 -17.94 -11.38
CA ALA A 529 35.23 -17.98 -12.72
C ALA A 529 36.27 -16.88 -12.95
N GLU A 530 36.01 -15.65 -12.52
CA GLU A 530 36.97 -14.55 -12.56
C GLU A 530 38.22 -14.83 -11.70
N SER A 531 38.02 -15.43 -10.52
CA SER A 531 39.09 -15.81 -9.63
C SER A 531 39.97 -16.89 -10.26
N ARG A 532 39.38 -17.91 -10.90
CA ARG A 532 40.09 -18.94 -11.67
C ARG A 532 40.84 -18.34 -12.86
N LEU A 533 40.20 -17.40 -13.58
CA LEU A 533 40.87 -16.72 -14.70
C LEU A 533 42.09 -15.92 -14.25
N ARG A 534 42.01 -15.20 -13.12
CA ARG A 534 43.16 -14.51 -12.52
C ARG A 534 44.26 -15.48 -12.16
N LEU A 535 43.91 -16.63 -11.58
CA LEU A 535 44.85 -17.69 -11.25
C LEU A 535 45.54 -18.23 -12.52
N TYR A 536 44.79 -18.54 -13.58
CA TYR A 536 45.33 -18.99 -14.84
C TYR A 536 46.28 -17.95 -15.46
N ARG A 537 45.89 -16.68 -15.50
CA ARG A 537 46.77 -15.59 -16.00
C ARG A 537 48.06 -15.46 -15.21
N HIS A 538 48.05 -15.80 -13.93
CA HIS A 538 49.29 -15.81 -13.12
C HIS A 538 50.18 -17.01 -13.43
N TYR A 539 49.64 -18.21 -13.63
CA TYR A 539 50.42 -19.43 -13.84
C TYR A 539 50.79 -19.70 -15.30
N ILE A 540 50.05 -19.23 -16.29
CA ILE A 540 50.30 -19.44 -17.71
C ILE A 540 51.73 -19.01 -18.08
N PRO A 541 52.28 -17.84 -17.71
CA PRO A 541 53.64 -17.45 -18.03
C PRO A 541 54.71 -18.41 -17.45
N LEU A 542 54.50 -18.91 -16.24
CA LEU A 542 55.42 -19.85 -15.58
C LEU A 542 55.43 -21.20 -16.31
N ILE A 543 54.28 -21.70 -16.69
CA ILE A 543 54.13 -22.96 -17.43
C ILE A 543 54.72 -22.80 -18.85
N VAL A 544 54.46 -21.69 -19.52
CA VAL A 544 54.95 -21.39 -20.85
C VAL A 544 56.48 -21.34 -20.87
N ASN A 545 57.09 -20.66 -19.91
CA ASN A 545 58.57 -20.61 -19.82
C ASN A 545 59.16 -22.01 -19.64
N ALA A 546 58.62 -22.83 -18.75
CA ALA A 546 59.11 -24.18 -18.50
C ALA A 546 58.92 -25.11 -19.73
N ILE A 547 57.85 -24.99 -20.47
CA ILE A 547 57.55 -25.84 -21.64
C ILE A 547 58.33 -25.35 -22.88
N SER A 548 58.42 -24.03 -23.11
CA SER A 548 59.12 -23.47 -24.29
C SER A 548 60.58 -23.85 -24.36
N GLU A 549 61.23 -23.91 -23.21
CA GLU A 549 62.62 -24.41 -23.12
C GLU A 549 62.77 -25.90 -23.52
N SER A 550 61.74 -26.71 -23.18
CA SER A 550 61.72 -28.16 -23.41
C SER A 550 61.39 -28.55 -24.85
N ILE A 551 60.56 -27.82 -25.54
CA ILE A 551 59.97 -28.18 -26.87
C ILE A 551 60.42 -27.23 -27.98
N ASN A 552 61.25 -26.23 -27.70
CA ASN A 552 61.78 -25.24 -28.64
C ASN A 552 60.67 -24.49 -29.44
N VAL A 553 59.62 -24.05 -28.80
CA VAL A 553 58.49 -23.31 -29.38
C VAL A 553 58.47 -21.87 -28.84
N ASP A 554 58.08 -20.92 -29.68
CA ASP A 554 57.98 -19.50 -29.32
C ASP A 554 57.05 -19.31 -28.09
N PRO A 555 57.60 -18.77 -26.98
CA PRO A 555 56.82 -18.54 -25.75
C PRO A 555 55.57 -17.71 -25.95
N ASN A 556 55.57 -16.73 -26.86
CA ASN A 556 54.44 -15.85 -27.11
C ASN A 556 53.26 -16.61 -27.73
N LYS A 557 53.52 -17.46 -28.73
CA LYS A 557 52.46 -18.29 -29.36
C LYS A 557 51.87 -19.29 -28.36
N LEU A 558 52.71 -19.83 -27.49
CA LEU A 558 52.25 -20.77 -26.47
C LEU A 558 51.42 -20.08 -25.41
N SER A 559 51.82 -18.88 -24.98
CA SER A 559 51.06 -18.03 -24.02
C SER A 559 49.69 -17.63 -24.55
N GLU A 560 49.61 -17.20 -25.83
CA GLU A 560 48.34 -16.90 -26.48
C GLU A 560 47.42 -18.12 -26.57
N ALA A 561 47.96 -19.29 -26.92
CA ALA A 561 47.21 -20.53 -27.02
C ALA A 561 46.63 -20.94 -25.64
N PHE A 562 47.41 -20.92 -24.57
CA PHE A 562 46.97 -21.25 -23.22
C PHE A 562 45.94 -20.22 -22.70
N SER A 563 46.18 -18.93 -22.94
CA SER A 563 45.23 -17.87 -22.54
C SER A 563 43.88 -18.06 -23.23
N ARG A 564 43.87 -18.35 -24.54
CA ARG A 564 42.65 -18.63 -25.32
C ARG A 564 41.93 -19.89 -24.81
N ILE A 565 42.66 -20.95 -24.46
CA ILE A 565 42.06 -22.17 -23.89
C ILE A 565 41.43 -21.86 -22.54
N ALA A 566 42.11 -21.13 -21.65
CA ALA A 566 41.60 -20.75 -20.35
C ALA A 566 40.32 -19.87 -20.47
N GLU A 567 40.34 -18.90 -21.38
CA GLU A 567 39.16 -18.05 -21.62
C GLU A 567 38.00 -18.81 -22.22
N ASN A 568 38.26 -19.71 -23.18
CA ASN A 568 37.20 -20.55 -23.78
C ASN A 568 36.61 -21.53 -22.78
N HIS A 569 37.40 -22.11 -21.90
CA HIS A 569 36.94 -22.99 -20.84
C HIS A 569 35.97 -22.25 -19.90
N ILE A 570 36.30 -21.04 -19.51
CA ILE A 570 35.46 -20.23 -18.65
C ILE A 570 34.22 -19.73 -19.39
N LYS A 571 34.33 -19.29 -20.66
CA LYS A 571 33.17 -18.93 -21.48
C LYS A 571 32.22 -20.09 -21.70
N GLY A 572 32.74 -21.32 -21.92
CA GLY A 572 31.92 -22.52 -22.05
C GLY A 572 31.09 -22.85 -20.80
N GLU A 573 31.60 -22.53 -19.61
CA GLU A 573 30.82 -22.69 -18.36
C GLU A 573 29.63 -21.72 -18.24
N PHE A 574 29.60 -20.62 -19.00
CA PHE A 574 28.52 -19.64 -19.01
C PHE A 574 27.56 -19.80 -20.18
N THR A 575 27.95 -20.47 -21.27
CA THR A 575 27.11 -20.64 -22.46
C THR A 575 26.24 -21.89 -22.42
N GLU A 576 26.59 -22.88 -21.61
CA GLU A 576 25.66 -23.97 -21.33
C GLU A 576 24.70 -23.57 -20.21
N PRO A 577 23.37 -23.46 -20.44
CA PRO A 577 22.42 -23.45 -19.36
C PRO A 577 22.65 -24.74 -18.57
N TYR A 578 22.93 -24.61 -17.27
CA TYR A 578 23.05 -25.76 -16.36
C TYR A 578 21.64 -26.33 -16.15
N ILE A 579 21.18 -27.04 -17.16
CA ILE A 579 20.05 -27.93 -17.10
C ILE A 579 20.49 -29.06 -16.18
N THR A 580 19.86 -29.18 -15.05
CA THR A 580 19.97 -30.38 -14.21
C THR A 580 19.62 -31.55 -15.12
N LYS A 581 20.60 -32.35 -15.46
CA LYS A 581 20.62 -33.34 -16.55
C LYS A 581 19.54 -34.45 -16.52
N LYS A 582 18.44 -34.27 -15.77
CA LYS A 582 17.35 -35.28 -15.72
C LYS A 582 15.94 -34.74 -15.87
N GLU A 583 15.67 -33.49 -15.51
CA GLU A 583 14.27 -32.99 -15.55
C GLU A 583 13.98 -32.08 -16.77
N ASP A 584 14.99 -31.39 -17.31
CA ASP A 584 14.77 -30.44 -18.41
C ASP A 584 14.91 -31.07 -19.81
N LYS A 585 15.61 -32.19 -19.98
CA LYS A 585 15.54 -32.96 -21.24
C LYS A 585 14.14 -33.50 -21.51
N ILE A 586 13.40 -33.83 -20.44
CA ILE A 586 12.02 -34.35 -20.57
C ILE A 586 11.06 -33.19 -20.93
N THR A 587 11.37 -31.95 -20.55
CA THR A 587 10.55 -30.77 -20.89
C THR A 587 10.81 -30.28 -22.31
N ASP A 588 12.07 -30.26 -22.76
CA ASP A 588 12.41 -29.80 -24.12
C ASP A 588 11.95 -30.82 -25.19
N GLU A 589 12.16 -32.11 -24.98
CA GLU A 589 11.63 -33.15 -25.88
C GLU A 589 10.09 -33.19 -25.88
N ARG A 590 9.43 -32.84 -24.78
CA ARG A 590 7.96 -32.67 -24.77
C ARG A 590 7.49 -31.43 -25.51
N ILE A 591 8.23 -30.34 -25.37
CA ILE A 591 7.92 -29.07 -26.05
C ILE A 591 8.20 -29.20 -27.54
N GLU A 592 9.27 -29.87 -27.97
CA GLU A 592 9.55 -30.14 -29.39
C GLU A 592 8.50 -31.05 -30.00
N LYS A 593 8.10 -32.16 -29.32
CA LYS A 593 7.01 -33.02 -29.77
C LYS A 593 5.65 -32.33 -29.81
N GLU A 594 5.33 -31.48 -28.81
CA GLU A 594 4.09 -30.69 -28.83
C GLU A 594 4.12 -29.58 -29.90
N VAL A 595 5.30 -29.09 -30.31
CA VAL A 595 5.44 -28.15 -31.42
C VAL A 595 5.37 -28.84 -32.77
N GLU A 596 5.91 -30.04 -32.93
CA GLU A 596 5.74 -30.87 -34.13
C GLU A 596 4.29 -31.35 -34.30
N GLU A 597 3.61 -31.83 -33.24
CA GLU A 597 2.18 -32.16 -33.29
C GLU A 597 1.28 -30.96 -33.63
N ILE A 598 1.66 -29.75 -33.26
CA ILE A 598 0.90 -28.51 -33.58
C ILE A 598 1.11 -28.07 -35.04
N THR A 599 2.25 -28.38 -35.65
CA THR A 599 2.52 -28.08 -37.07
C THR A 599 1.90 -29.08 -38.02
N GLU A 600 1.71 -30.34 -37.60
CA GLU A 600 0.99 -31.35 -38.39
C GLU A 600 -0.54 -31.21 -38.35
N VAL A 601 -1.11 -30.58 -37.28
CA VAL A 601 -2.57 -30.42 -37.09
C VAL A 601 -3.15 -29.14 -37.74
N GLU A 602 -2.34 -28.24 -38.33
CA GLU A 602 -2.89 -27.18 -39.18
C GLU A 602 -3.40 -27.65 -40.55
N GLY A 603 -3.34 -28.96 -40.84
CA GLY A 603 -3.87 -29.61 -42.06
C GLY A 603 -5.25 -30.26 -41.94
N GLU A 604 -5.81 -30.51 -40.75
CA GLU A 604 -7.15 -31.10 -40.61
C GLU A 604 -7.99 -30.56 -39.45
N VAL A 605 -9.21 -30.19 -39.78
CA VAL A 605 -10.23 -29.60 -38.91
C VAL A 605 -10.88 -30.64 -38.01
N THR A 606 -11.14 -30.24 -36.76
CA THR A 606 -12.07 -30.77 -35.75
C THR A 606 -11.62 -31.90 -34.83
N LYS A 607 -11.49 -31.62 -33.55
CA LYS A 607 -12.28 -32.07 -32.39
C LYS A 607 -11.68 -31.72 -31.04
N HIS A 608 -12.55 -31.31 -30.13
CA HIS A 608 -12.31 -30.85 -28.75
C HIS A 608 -11.34 -31.69 -27.90
N LYS A 609 -10.35 -31.00 -27.26
CA LYS A 609 -9.81 -31.35 -25.94
C LYS A 609 -9.55 -30.07 -25.11
N ARG A 610 -10.05 -30.08 -23.89
CA ARG A 610 -9.89 -29.01 -22.91
C ARG A 610 -8.42 -28.89 -22.49
N ILE A 611 -7.81 -27.75 -22.76
CA ILE A 611 -6.46 -27.38 -22.30
C ILE A 611 -6.62 -26.46 -21.08
N SER A 612 -5.80 -26.66 -20.06
CA SER A 612 -5.83 -25.89 -18.81
C SER A 612 -5.55 -24.39 -19.05
N PRO A 613 -6.12 -23.48 -18.23
CA PRO A 613 -6.21 -22.04 -18.57
C PRO A 613 -4.90 -21.26 -18.57
N THR A 614 -3.81 -21.81 -18.00
CA THR A 614 -2.56 -21.06 -17.75
C THR A 614 -1.67 -20.89 -18.98
N VAL A 615 -1.59 -21.88 -19.84
CA VAL A 615 -0.71 -21.85 -21.04
C VAL A 615 -1.33 -21.05 -22.19
N GLY A 616 -2.66 -20.95 -22.21
CA GLY A 616 -3.38 -20.22 -23.26
C GLY A 616 -3.30 -18.68 -23.12
N ALA A 617 -3.04 -18.16 -21.92
CA ALA A 617 -2.96 -16.73 -21.65
C ALA A 617 -1.61 -16.13 -22.09
N GLU A 618 -0.51 -16.84 -21.83
CA GLU A 618 0.84 -16.40 -22.24
C GLU A 618 1.01 -16.40 -23.76
N ARG A 619 0.48 -17.41 -24.48
CA ARG A 619 0.52 -17.44 -25.96
C ARG A 619 -0.32 -16.32 -26.60
N ARG A 620 -1.43 -15.91 -25.99
CA ARG A 620 -2.21 -14.74 -26.50
C ARG A 620 -1.49 -13.42 -26.28
N MET A 621 -0.70 -13.27 -25.23
CA MET A 621 0.14 -12.09 -25.02
C MET A 621 1.30 -12.02 -26.02
N ILE A 622 2.01 -13.10 -26.25
CA ILE A 622 3.12 -13.16 -27.21
C ILE A 622 2.63 -12.91 -28.64
N LYS A 623 1.49 -13.49 -29.07
CA LYS A 623 0.89 -13.18 -30.40
C LYS A 623 0.37 -11.73 -30.51
N LYS A 624 -0.09 -11.10 -29.43
CA LYS A 624 -0.45 -9.67 -29.44
C LYS A 624 0.76 -8.77 -29.50
N PHE A 625 1.86 -9.13 -28.85
CA PHE A 625 3.11 -8.36 -28.87
C PHE A 625 3.80 -8.41 -30.25
N THR A 626 3.93 -9.59 -30.85
CA THR A 626 4.50 -9.75 -32.20
C THR A 626 3.66 -9.06 -33.27
N LYS A 627 2.32 -9.11 -33.17
CA LYS A 627 1.43 -8.40 -34.11
C LYS A 627 1.44 -6.88 -33.96
N ARG A 628 1.73 -6.34 -32.76
CA ARG A 628 1.95 -4.88 -32.55
C ARG A 628 3.32 -4.42 -33.05
N TYR A 629 4.35 -5.24 -32.90
CA TYR A 629 5.70 -4.92 -33.35
C TYR A 629 5.82 -4.95 -34.89
N SER A 630 5.19 -5.90 -35.57
CA SER A 630 5.14 -5.95 -37.03
C SER A 630 4.31 -4.79 -37.65
N LYS A 631 3.19 -4.39 -37.00
CA LYS A 631 2.43 -3.20 -37.43
C LYS A 631 3.16 -1.87 -37.19
N LYS A 632 4.07 -1.78 -36.21
CA LYS A 632 4.89 -0.60 -35.97
C LYS A 632 6.07 -0.50 -36.96
N LYS A 633 6.57 -1.65 -37.46
CA LYS A 633 7.62 -1.69 -38.50
C LYS A 633 7.08 -1.35 -39.87
N SER A 634 5.86 -1.77 -40.24
CA SER A 634 5.22 -1.41 -41.51
C SER A 634 4.80 0.05 -41.57
N ARG A 635 4.36 0.66 -40.45
CA ARG A 635 4.05 2.12 -40.42
C ARG A 635 5.27 3.04 -40.44
N LYS A 636 6.48 2.55 -40.12
CA LYS A 636 7.72 3.33 -40.25
C LYS A 636 8.36 3.24 -41.66
N ALA A 637 7.91 2.31 -42.49
CA ALA A 637 8.36 2.16 -43.87
C ALA A 637 7.56 2.97 -44.89
N GLU A 638 6.37 3.49 -44.54
CA GLU A 638 5.50 4.27 -45.43
C GLU A 638 5.66 5.80 -45.30
N VAL A 639 6.64 6.30 -44.54
CA VAL A 639 6.91 7.74 -44.44
C VAL A 639 8.35 8.00 -44.86
N LYS A 640 8.63 7.82 -46.13
CA LYS A 640 9.77 8.41 -46.85
C LYS A 640 9.47 8.33 -48.33
N ASP A 641 8.89 9.40 -48.87
CA ASP A 641 9.12 9.86 -50.21
C ASP A 641 8.98 11.40 -50.29
N PRO A 642 9.75 12.08 -51.15
CA PRO A 642 10.18 13.46 -50.95
C PRO A 642 9.23 14.47 -51.63
N VAL A 643 9.07 15.59 -50.96
CA VAL A 643 8.42 16.77 -51.55
C VAL A 643 9.40 17.43 -52.50
N LYS A 644 9.01 17.53 -53.77
CA LYS A 644 9.61 18.42 -54.77
C LYS A 644 9.32 19.88 -54.41
N GLU A 645 10.36 20.69 -54.49
CA GLU A 645 10.26 22.13 -54.69
C GLU A 645 9.46 22.43 -55.93
N ASP A 646 8.53 23.36 -55.83
CA ASP A 646 8.26 24.30 -56.95
C ASP A 646 7.78 25.66 -56.41
N GLN A 647 8.30 26.65 -57.10
CA GLN A 647 8.39 28.08 -56.87
C GLN A 647 7.05 28.82 -57.06
N ILE A 648 7.08 30.08 -56.58
CA ILE A 648 6.45 31.30 -57.16
C ILE A 648 5.17 31.79 -56.44
N ALA A 649 5.33 32.90 -55.91
CA ALA A 649 4.75 34.24 -55.83
C ALA A 649 4.41 34.71 -54.44
#